data_c672dc51d9ce74d5050b4bd82429dc09
#
_entry.id   c672dc51d9ce74d5050b4bd82429dc09
#
_cell.length_a   1.000
_cell.length_b   1.000
_cell.length_c   1.000
_cell.angle_alpha   90.00
_cell.angle_beta   90.00
_cell.angle_gamma   90.00
#
_symmetry.space_group_name_H-M   'P 1'
#
loop_
_entity.id
_entity.type
_entity.pdbx_description
1 polymer ?
#
loop_
_entity_poly.entity_id
_entity_poly.type
_entity_poly.pdbx_seq_one_letter_code
_entity_poly.pdbx_strand_id
1 'polypeptide(L)'
;MKKRLLSALTRQRLGLFVLSTAVFGHASAQHDPVQPFKGKIGKTIEETEQWWQEQPKAPKGAPNVVWILLDDVGFGATSAFGGLVDTPNFEKLAQGGLRYTNFHTTGICSPTRASLLTGRNPHAVAMGHHAELGIGAPGYNGNIPFEAGTVAEIFKENGYNTFALGKWHGNQPRDLTIAGPYNRYPTGRGFEHFYGFLGGATDQWHPQLVEETSPIDIEPNTRHLNQLLSDKAISYIANQKSADPEKPFFLYLATGAAHAPHHVAREWSDQYKGKFDGGWDEYREKVFQRQLAGGLAPKGTQLPPRQTGIKPWNSLSADEKKIYARFMEVYAGFLSYTDYEVGRVVDYLKQIGQLDNTLIFLVVGDNGGSKEGTYTGTAGTAEKSAGDDIKFLLSQYDKLGTEYSYPNYPLGWSQATNTPFRYWKSDVNAEGASHTTLIVHYPKGITDKGGLRAQYTHVTDILPTTIELTGVKVPAEINGYKQWPFHGTSLAYSLNDAQAATRHTQQYYELHGGRAIYKDGWKASVYHPRNTFGEQTTDINFIADFKRDKWELYNINEDWNEINDLAAKHPEKLEALKKLFDEEAEKYQVYPLKNFRAGLTPPPIRPKTVIYEGTTIKTRVYIGKGPVDITAEIEVGKHAEGVIFANGGLLGGSSLYIKQNKLHYLLNDGLKQVVLTSSKPLKEGKNTVRLEFGAAQKLTLLVNGEKAAEQAGVGTKYLASASSDGFSVGKDLNSPVTKDYPGTFAFNGKVKLLVIDQHEENQEKVGLLQKEK
;
A
#
# COMPACT_ATOMS: atom_id res chain seq x y z
N MET A 1 21.05 72.36 40.83
CA MET A 1 22.42 72.90 41.08
C MET A 1 23.41 72.13 40.18
N LYS A 2 24.04 72.90 39.32
CA LYS A 2 25.40 72.70 38.79
C LYS A 2 25.73 71.32 38.16
N LYS A 3 25.82 71.23 36.84
CA LYS A 3 26.91 71.73 35.92
C LYS A 3 28.15 70.80 35.89
N ARG A 4 28.41 70.41 34.66
CA ARG A 4 29.71 70.29 33.96
C ARG A 4 30.34 68.90 33.94
N LEU A 5 31.06 68.44 32.95
CA LEU A 5 31.48 68.87 31.59
C LEU A 5 32.26 67.69 30.97
N LEU A 6 32.09 67.49 29.72
CA LEU A 6 33.03 67.01 28.70
C LEU A 6 34.38 66.43 29.13
N SER A 7 34.72 65.27 28.56
CA SER A 7 35.90 65.17 27.70
C SER A 7 35.85 63.91 26.82
N ALA A 8 36.20 64.12 25.59
CA ALA A 8 36.32 63.15 24.52
C ALA A 8 37.53 62.25 24.73
N LEU A 9 37.41 60.97 24.37
CA LEU A 9 38.55 60.16 23.95
C LEU A 9 38.10 59.18 22.87
N THR A 10 38.50 59.55 21.67
CA THR A 10 38.58 58.73 20.47
C THR A 10 39.31 57.41 20.76
N ARG A 11 38.66 56.29 20.55
CA ARG A 11 39.35 55.01 20.27
C ARG A 11 38.68 54.35 19.05
N GLN A 12 39.45 54.37 17.98
CA GLN A 12 39.25 53.52 16.81
C GLN A 12 39.13 52.06 17.27
N ARG A 13 37.99 51.48 16.98
CA ARG A 13 37.89 50.02 16.93
C ARG A 13 37.68 49.62 15.47
N LEU A 14 38.70 49.02 14.92
CA LEU A 14 38.67 48.25 13.67
C LEU A 14 37.56 47.22 13.81
N GLY A 15 36.49 47.45 13.12
CA GLY A 15 35.42 46.41 12.96
C GLY A 15 35.87 45.45 11.90
N LEU A 16 36.18 44.20 12.33
CA LEU A 16 36.31 43.08 11.43
C LEU A 16 34.91 42.79 10.84
N PHE A 17 34.70 43.16 9.59
CA PHE A 17 33.58 42.70 8.79
C PHE A 17 33.85 41.23 8.45
N VAL A 18 33.27 40.31 9.22
CA VAL A 18 33.15 38.91 8.81
C VAL A 18 32.04 38.90 7.73
N LEU A 19 32.44 38.82 6.46
CA LEU A 19 31.55 38.48 5.37
C LEU A 19 31.10 37.03 5.60
N SER A 20 29.95 36.85 6.22
CA SER A 20 29.24 35.56 6.15
C SER A 20 28.70 35.41 4.72
N THR A 21 29.44 34.71 3.88
CA THR A 21 28.92 34.16 2.65
C THR A 21 27.82 33.18 3.01
N ALA A 22 26.58 33.65 3.03
CA ALA A 22 25.41 32.77 3.00
C ALA A 22 25.48 32.01 1.67
N VAL A 23 25.89 30.76 1.74
CA VAL A 23 25.70 29.82 0.63
C VAL A 23 24.20 29.62 0.53
N PHE A 24 23.56 30.39 -0.35
CA PHE A 24 22.22 30.07 -0.81
C PHE A 24 22.33 28.76 -1.57
N GLY A 25 22.04 27.65 -0.92
CA GLY A 25 21.76 26.41 -1.58
C GLY A 25 20.57 26.64 -2.51
N HIS A 26 20.84 26.75 -3.79
CA HIS A 26 19.79 26.75 -4.81
C HIS A 26 19.12 25.38 -4.75
N ALA A 27 17.87 25.33 -4.33
CA ALA A 27 17.03 24.19 -4.58
C ALA A 27 16.87 24.09 -6.09
N SER A 28 17.70 23.31 -6.73
CA SER A 28 17.56 22.99 -8.16
C SER A 28 16.30 22.15 -8.32
N ALA A 29 15.24 22.77 -8.85
CA ALA A 29 14.18 22.01 -9.51
C ALA A 29 14.83 21.16 -10.62
N GLN A 30 14.37 19.91 -10.75
CA GLN A 30 14.70 18.92 -11.76
C GLN A 30 15.21 19.47 -13.11
N HIS A 31 16.45 19.89 -13.18
CA HIS A 31 17.11 20.20 -14.42
C HIS A 31 18.41 19.36 -14.46
N ASP A 32 18.62 18.68 -15.56
CA ASP A 32 19.93 18.13 -15.87
C ASP A 32 20.95 19.26 -15.67
N PRO A 33 22.05 19.03 -14.94
CA PRO A 33 23.03 20.08 -14.74
C PRO A 33 23.51 20.57 -16.09
N VAL A 34 23.35 21.86 -16.34
CA VAL A 34 23.80 22.47 -17.59
C VAL A 34 25.31 22.29 -17.70
N GLN A 35 25.71 21.43 -18.62
CA GLN A 35 27.14 21.21 -18.88
C GLN A 35 27.72 22.46 -19.56
N PRO A 36 28.95 22.87 -19.23
CA PRO A 36 29.62 23.93 -19.95
C PRO A 36 29.65 23.62 -21.46
N PHE A 37 29.32 24.63 -22.29
CA PHE A 37 29.35 24.50 -23.72
C PHE A 37 30.76 24.06 -24.20
N LYS A 38 30.83 22.98 -24.94
CA LYS A 38 32.09 22.38 -25.41
C LYS A 38 32.40 22.67 -26.88
N GLY A 39 31.51 23.38 -27.57
CA GLY A 39 31.71 23.83 -28.93
C GLY A 39 32.52 25.14 -28.99
N LYS A 40 32.53 25.76 -30.15
CA LYS A 40 33.19 27.05 -30.40
C LYS A 40 32.17 28.02 -31.02
N ILE A 41 31.94 29.15 -30.38
CA ILE A 41 31.03 30.18 -30.91
C ILE A 41 31.78 31.07 -31.87
N GLY A 42 31.37 31.06 -33.14
CA GLY A 42 31.80 32.02 -34.18
C GLY A 42 30.86 33.21 -34.23
N LYS A 43 31.13 34.16 -35.13
CA LYS A 43 30.23 35.33 -35.35
C LYS A 43 29.00 34.94 -36.16
N THR A 44 29.09 33.87 -36.93
CA THR A 44 27.98 33.30 -37.75
C THR A 44 27.79 31.84 -37.41
N ILE A 45 26.69 31.24 -37.87
CA ILE A 45 26.43 29.81 -37.67
C ILE A 45 27.44 28.93 -38.40
N GLU A 46 27.93 29.39 -39.55
CA GLU A 46 28.94 28.71 -40.38
C GLU A 46 30.29 28.66 -39.70
N GLU A 47 30.61 29.67 -38.84
CA GLU A 47 31.83 29.72 -38.07
C GLU A 47 31.70 29.03 -36.71
N THR A 48 30.50 28.60 -36.35
CA THR A 48 30.17 28.03 -35.05
C THR A 48 30.29 26.51 -35.06
N GLU A 49 31.15 25.97 -34.19
CA GLU A 49 31.22 24.55 -33.89
C GLU A 49 30.11 24.22 -32.86
N GLN A 50 28.99 23.68 -33.37
CA GLN A 50 27.84 23.35 -32.54
C GLN A 50 28.17 22.20 -31.59
N TRP A 51 27.61 22.26 -30.39
CA TRP A 51 27.66 21.17 -29.40
C TRP A 51 26.33 21.05 -28.67
N TRP A 52 25.87 19.82 -28.55
CA TRP A 52 24.66 19.47 -27.83
C TRP A 52 25.02 18.69 -26.60
N GLN A 53 24.36 18.99 -25.47
CA GLN A 53 24.50 18.22 -24.25
C GLN A 53 24.04 16.77 -24.52
N GLU A 54 24.91 15.80 -24.21
CA GLU A 54 24.57 14.40 -24.33
C GLU A 54 23.59 14.01 -23.22
N GLN A 55 22.53 13.35 -23.61
CA GLN A 55 21.60 12.74 -22.65
C GLN A 55 22.26 11.51 -22.01
N PRO A 56 21.91 11.19 -20.73
CA PRO A 56 22.36 9.96 -20.10
C PRO A 56 22.02 8.74 -20.95
N LYS A 57 22.98 7.82 -21.10
CA LYS A 57 22.79 6.57 -21.85
C LYS A 57 23.02 5.38 -20.94
N ALA A 58 22.14 4.38 -21.05
CA ALA A 58 22.32 3.12 -20.35
C ALA A 58 23.60 2.39 -20.81
N PRO A 59 24.19 1.54 -19.96
CA PRO A 59 25.30 0.69 -20.34
C PRO A 59 24.96 -0.11 -21.59
N LYS A 60 25.94 -0.26 -22.52
CA LYS A 60 25.70 -0.97 -23.77
C LYS A 60 25.20 -2.39 -23.54
N GLY A 61 24.04 -2.72 -24.10
CA GLY A 61 23.42 -4.04 -23.97
C GLY A 61 22.74 -4.29 -22.62
N ALA A 62 22.57 -3.26 -21.82
CA ALA A 62 21.84 -3.34 -20.55
C ALA A 62 20.41 -3.87 -20.79
N PRO A 63 19.92 -4.78 -19.93
CA PRO A 63 18.59 -5.35 -20.07
C PRO A 63 17.49 -4.35 -19.71
N ASN A 64 16.28 -4.54 -20.25
CA ASN A 64 15.09 -4.01 -19.62
C ASN A 64 14.92 -4.66 -18.23
N VAL A 65 14.29 -3.97 -17.31
CA VAL A 65 14.03 -4.47 -15.96
C VAL A 65 12.55 -4.38 -15.63
N VAL A 66 12.00 -5.46 -15.12
CA VAL A 66 10.59 -5.53 -14.67
C VAL A 66 10.56 -6.05 -13.24
N TRP A 67 10.07 -5.25 -12.31
CA TRP A 67 9.75 -5.69 -10.97
C TRP A 67 8.24 -5.85 -10.84
N ILE A 68 7.80 -7.06 -10.51
CA ILE A 68 6.40 -7.40 -10.27
C ILE A 68 6.25 -7.69 -8.79
N LEU A 69 5.31 -7.02 -8.14
CA LEU A 69 5.06 -7.17 -6.71
C LEU A 69 3.58 -7.49 -6.48
N LEU A 70 3.31 -8.66 -5.90
CA LEU A 70 1.98 -9.02 -5.41
C LEU A 70 1.81 -8.59 -3.96
N ASP A 71 0.57 -8.53 -3.50
CA ASP A 71 0.16 -8.04 -2.19
C ASP A 71 -0.59 -9.14 -1.43
N ASP A 72 -0.29 -9.36 -0.14
CA ASP A 72 -0.99 -10.32 0.72
C ASP A 72 -1.03 -11.78 0.19
N VAL A 73 0.01 -12.23 -0.48
CA VAL A 73 0.10 -13.60 -1.00
C VAL A 73 1.07 -14.43 -0.16
N GLY A 74 0.54 -15.45 0.52
CA GLY A 74 1.34 -16.35 1.35
C GLY A 74 2.19 -17.33 0.54
N PHE A 75 3.23 -17.90 1.17
CA PHE A 75 4.21 -18.79 0.57
C PHE A 75 3.59 -19.99 -0.16
N GLY A 76 2.55 -20.60 0.43
CA GLY A 76 1.86 -21.78 -0.09
C GLY A 76 0.60 -21.48 -0.90
N ALA A 77 0.43 -20.26 -1.44
CA ALA A 77 -0.76 -19.91 -2.21
C ALA A 77 -0.68 -20.37 -3.67
N THR A 78 0.40 -20.02 -4.38
CA THR A 78 0.54 -20.24 -5.82
C THR A 78 1.04 -21.63 -6.16
N SER A 79 0.60 -22.17 -7.30
CA SER A 79 1.05 -23.47 -7.81
C SER A 79 2.56 -23.51 -8.07
N ALA A 80 3.19 -22.41 -8.43
CA ALA A 80 4.63 -22.28 -8.60
C ALA A 80 5.44 -22.65 -7.32
N PHE A 81 4.81 -22.54 -6.13
CA PHE A 81 5.39 -22.88 -4.84
C PHE A 81 4.59 -23.97 -4.09
N GLY A 82 3.94 -24.86 -4.84
CA GLY A 82 3.22 -26.03 -4.29
C GLY A 82 1.78 -25.74 -3.87
N GLY A 83 1.30 -24.50 -3.97
CA GLY A 83 -0.07 -24.12 -3.64
C GLY A 83 -1.14 -24.73 -4.53
N LEU A 84 -2.41 -24.52 -4.16
CA LEU A 84 -3.55 -25.05 -4.90
C LEU A 84 -4.24 -24.02 -5.79
N VAL A 85 -3.70 -22.81 -5.86
CA VAL A 85 -4.17 -21.79 -6.80
C VAL A 85 -3.35 -21.87 -8.08
N ASP A 86 -4.00 -22.10 -9.20
CA ASP A 86 -3.36 -22.27 -10.49
C ASP A 86 -2.76 -20.93 -10.98
N THR A 87 -1.44 -20.90 -11.19
CA THR A 87 -0.67 -19.73 -11.65
C THR A 87 0.30 -20.12 -12.76
N PRO A 88 -0.21 -20.53 -13.95
CA PRO A 88 0.60 -21.11 -15.02
C PRO A 88 1.62 -20.14 -15.62
N ASN A 89 1.40 -18.84 -15.57
CA ASN A 89 2.37 -17.87 -16.07
C ASN A 89 3.53 -17.66 -15.10
N PHE A 90 3.27 -17.67 -13.79
CA PHE A 90 4.34 -17.66 -12.77
C PHE A 90 5.16 -18.97 -12.86
N GLU A 91 4.52 -20.11 -13.10
CA GLU A 91 5.23 -21.37 -13.35
C GLU A 91 6.14 -21.29 -14.58
N LYS A 92 5.69 -20.71 -15.70
CA LYS A 92 6.52 -20.51 -16.89
C LYS A 92 7.73 -19.62 -16.59
N LEU A 93 7.55 -18.52 -15.84
CA LEU A 93 8.65 -17.68 -15.40
C LEU A 93 9.63 -18.45 -14.52
N ALA A 94 9.12 -19.26 -13.58
CA ALA A 94 9.94 -20.10 -12.71
C ALA A 94 10.70 -21.18 -13.49
N GLN A 95 10.07 -21.84 -14.45
CA GLN A 95 10.70 -22.84 -15.32
C GLN A 95 11.80 -22.26 -16.20
N GLY A 96 11.62 -21.02 -16.68
CA GLY A 96 12.64 -20.30 -17.46
C GLY A 96 13.66 -19.52 -16.62
N GLY A 97 13.50 -19.51 -15.31
CA GLY A 97 14.27 -18.74 -14.35
C GLY A 97 14.62 -19.54 -13.08
N LEU A 98 14.58 -18.89 -11.94
CA LEU A 98 14.92 -19.44 -10.62
C LEU A 98 13.81 -19.18 -9.60
N ARG A 99 13.63 -20.09 -8.66
CA ARG A 99 12.78 -19.91 -7.47
C ARG A 99 13.65 -19.80 -6.23
N TYR A 100 13.53 -18.68 -5.51
CA TYR A 100 14.14 -18.52 -4.20
C TYR A 100 13.15 -18.96 -3.14
N THR A 101 13.51 -20.00 -2.38
CA THR A 101 12.66 -20.61 -1.35
C THR A 101 12.93 -20.07 0.05
N ASN A 102 13.93 -19.22 0.20
CA ASN A 102 14.33 -18.63 1.47
C ASN A 102 14.46 -17.09 1.33
N PHE A 103 13.42 -16.49 0.73
CA PHE A 103 13.33 -15.05 0.48
C PHE A 103 12.41 -14.40 1.50
N HIS A 104 12.85 -13.27 2.05
CA HIS A 104 12.15 -12.55 3.11
C HIS A 104 11.79 -11.12 2.73
N THR A 105 10.67 -10.65 3.26
CA THR A 105 10.21 -9.28 3.21
C THR A 105 10.14 -8.69 4.61
N THR A 106 9.61 -7.48 4.78
CA THR A 106 9.51 -6.84 6.10
C THR A 106 8.25 -7.21 6.88
N GLY A 107 7.42 -8.11 6.31
CA GLY A 107 6.18 -8.61 6.93
C GLY A 107 4.96 -7.71 6.82
N ILE A 108 5.07 -6.52 6.15
CA ILE A 108 3.95 -5.64 5.84
C ILE A 108 4.26 -4.74 4.63
N CYS A 109 3.22 -4.30 3.92
CA CYS A 109 3.31 -3.69 2.60
C CYS A 109 4.14 -2.40 2.51
N SER A 110 3.82 -1.29 3.24
CA SER A 110 4.58 -0.03 3.09
C SER A 110 6.08 -0.19 3.39
N PRO A 111 6.50 -0.85 4.49
CA PRO A 111 7.90 -1.14 4.78
C PRO A 111 8.58 -1.98 3.69
N THR A 112 7.91 -3.02 3.19
CA THR A 112 8.45 -3.87 2.11
C THR A 112 8.66 -3.07 0.82
N ARG A 113 7.68 -2.23 0.44
CA ARG A 113 7.78 -1.38 -0.76
C ARG A 113 8.90 -0.36 -0.64
N ALA A 114 9.03 0.29 0.51
CA ALA A 114 10.14 1.21 0.79
C ALA A 114 11.50 0.50 0.72
N SER A 115 11.61 -0.69 1.31
CA SER A 115 12.84 -1.50 1.28
C SER A 115 13.19 -1.97 -0.13
N LEU A 116 12.21 -2.42 -0.90
CA LEU A 116 12.39 -2.83 -2.30
C LEU A 116 12.89 -1.67 -3.16
N LEU A 117 12.20 -0.52 -3.09
CA LEU A 117 12.51 0.64 -3.92
C LEU A 117 13.86 1.28 -3.59
N THR A 118 14.34 1.14 -2.36
CA THR A 118 15.55 1.85 -1.88
C THR A 118 16.74 0.94 -1.59
N GLY A 119 16.57 -0.38 -1.52
CA GLY A 119 17.60 -1.33 -1.10
C GLY A 119 18.04 -1.16 0.36
N ARG A 120 17.19 -0.56 1.21
CA ARG A 120 17.50 -0.20 2.59
C ARG A 120 16.48 -0.74 3.56
N ASN A 121 16.87 -0.96 4.80
CA ASN A 121 15.96 -1.37 5.88
C ASN A 121 14.87 -0.32 6.13
N PRO A 122 13.64 -0.72 6.45
CA PRO A 122 12.47 0.16 6.39
C PRO A 122 12.55 1.31 7.40
N HIS A 123 13.02 1.08 8.63
CA HIS A 123 13.16 2.13 9.64
C HIS A 123 14.23 3.17 9.25
N ALA A 124 15.33 2.73 8.65
CA ALA A 124 16.37 3.64 8.16
C ALA A 124 15.85 4.59 7.07
N VAL A 125 14.75 4.25 6.41
CA VAL A 125 14.08 5.08 5.40
C VAL A 125 12.72 5.59 5.87
N ALA A 126 12.55 5.72 7.20
CA ALA A 126 11.40 6.32 7.84
C ALA A 126 10.05 5.58 7.63
N MET A 127 10.10 4.31 7.21
CA MET A 127 8.93 3.50 6.89
C MET A 127 8.85 2.23 7.75
N GLY A 128 9.04 2.37 9.08
CA GLY A 128 9.01 1.24 10.02
C GLY A 128 7.63 0.57 10.18
N HIS A 129 6.56 1.19 9.69
CA HIS A 129 5.20 0.61 9.61
C HIS A 129 4.42 1.24 8.46
N HIS A 130 3.09 0.97 8.38
CA HIS A 130 2.24 1.59 7.37
C HIS A 130 2.42 3.11 7.32
N ALA A 131 2.45 3.67 6.13
CA ALA A 131 2.58 5.11 5.93
C ALA A 131 1.47 5.91 6.65
N GLU A 132 0.25 5.35 6.72
CA GLU A 132 -0.91 5.97 7.41
C GLU A 132 -0.76 6.04 8.93
N LEU A 133 0.11 5.22 9.50
CA LEU A 133 0.36 5.17 10.94
C LEU A 133 1.62 5.93 11.34
N GLY A 134 2.03 6.89 10.51
CA GLY A 134 3.21 7.72 10.74
C GLY A 134 3.15 8.51 12.04
N ILE A 135 4.27 8.53 12.76
CA ILE A 135 4.47 9.32 13.99
C ILE A 135 5.68 10.25 13.81
N GLY A 136 5.84 11.22 14.71
CA GLY A 136 6.94 12.18 14.67
C GLY A 136 8.29 11.63 15.10
N ALA A 137 8.62 10.38 14.77
CA ALA A 137 9.91 9.74 15.03
C ALA A 137 10.64 9.40 13.73
N PRO A 138 11.98 9.49 13.68
CA PRO A 138 12.74 9.33 12.43
C PRO A 138 12.46 8.03 11.70
N GLY A 139 12.43 6.88 12.38
CA GLY A 139 12.15 5.58 11.76
C GLY A 139 10.72 5.34 11.33
N TYR A 140 9.78 6.26 11.63
CA TYR A 140 8.34 6.02 11.52
C TYR A 140 7.55 7.16 10.91
N ASN A 141 8.18 8.17 10.31
CA ASN A 141 7.42 9.32 9.82
C ASN A 141 6.63 9.04 8.54
N GLY A 142 6.82 7.89 7.89
CA GLY A 142 6.03 7.44 6.75
C GLY A 142 6.36 8.13 5.42
N ASN A 143 7.53 8.80 5.33
CA ASN A 143 7.98 9.46 4.11
C ASN A 143 9.44 9.11 3.83
N ILE A 144 9.71 8.42 2.73
CA ILE A 144 11.06 8.04 2.32
C ILE A 144 11.92 9.30 2.12
N PRO A 145 13.06 9.47 2.82
CA PRO A 145 13.94 10.63 2.65
C PRO A 145 14.62 10.65 1.26
N PHE A 146 15.00 11.83 0.79
CA PHE A 146 15.63 11.97 -0.54
C PHE A 146 17.08 11.43 -0.55
N GLU A 147 17.74 11.33 0.58
CA GLU A 147 19.03 10.67 0.75
C GLU A 147 18.96 9.16 0.55
N ALA A 148 17.75 8.61 0.56
CA ALA A 148 17.46 7.23 0.18
C ALA A 148 16.84 7.20 -1.23
N GLY A 149 17.65 7.50 -2.24
CA GLY A 149 17.22 7.45 -3.64
C GLY A 149 16.61 6.12 -4.01
N THR A 150 15.54 6.19 -4.80
CA THR A 150 14.83 5.01 -5.31
C THR A 150 15.52 4.41 -6.52
N VAL A 151 15.17 3.17 -6.83
CA VAL A 151 15.58 2.52 -8.08
C VAL A 151 15.27 3.39 -9.32
N ALA A 152 14.11 4.04 -9.35
CA ALA A 152 13.69 4.85 -10.50
C ALA A 152 14.56 6.11 -10.65
N GLU A 153 14.89 6.79 -9.55
CA GLU A 153 15.83 7.91 -9.56
C GLU A 153 17.20 7.47 -10.11
N ILE A 154 17.73 6.34 -9.63
CA ILE A 154 19.03 5.79 -10.07
C ILE A 154 18.98 5.42 -11.58
N PHE A 155 17.94 4.74 -12.02
CA PHE A 155 17.83 4.25 -13.39
C PHE A 155 17.61 5.38 -14.40
N LYS A 156 16.81 6.39 -14.02
CA LYS A 156 16.62 7.60 -14.83
C LYS A 156 17.95 8.33 -15.08
N GLU A 157 18.77 8.51 -14.04
CA GLU A 157 20.12 9.08 -14.15
C GLU A 157 21.07 8.26 -15.03
N ASN A 158 20.76 6.98 -15.27
CA ASN A 158 21.50 6.07 -16.13
C ASN A 158 20.83 5.84 -17.49
N GLY A 159 19.92 6.71 -17.92
CA GLY A 159 19.35 6.70 -19.26
C GLY A 159 18.26 5.65 -19.51
N TYR A 160 17.65 5.09 -18.48
CA TYR A 160 16.44 4.27 -18.61
C TYR A 160 15.19 5.15 -18.67
N ASN A 161 14.14 4.68 -19.34
CA ASN A 161 12.80 5.15 -19.03
C ASN A 161 12.26 4.39 -17.81
N THR A 162 11.45 5.06 -16.99
CA THR A 162 11.00 4.53 -15.69
C THR A 162 9.50 4.63 -15.55
N PHE A 163 8.83 3.49 -15.34
CA PHE A 163 7.38 3.37 -15.28
C PHE A 163 6.94 2.73 -13.98
N ALA A 164 5.93 3.28 -13.31
CA ALA A 164 5.28 2.67 -12.16
C ALA A 164 3.79 2.48 -12.41
N LEU A 165 3.28 1.29 -12.10
CA LEU A 165 1.88 0.92 -12.26
C LEU A 165 1.33 0.23 -11.03
N GLY A 166 0.14 0.68 -10.58
CA GLY A 166 -0.59 0.08 -9.47
C GLY A 166 -0.34 0.72 -8.11
N LYS A 167 -0.16 -0.09 -7.08
CA LYS A 167 -0.08 0.34 -5.68
C LYS A 167 1.26 1.02 -5.36
N TRP A 168 1.18 2.26 -4.88
CA TRP A 168 2.34 3.00 -4.37
C TRP A 168 2.60 2.78 -2.88
N HIS A 169 1.66 3.20 -2.02
CA HIS A 169 1.68 3.04 -0.56
C HIS A 169 2.95 3.57 0.13
N GLY A 170 3.52 4.64 -0.40
CA GLY A 170 4.79 5.23 0.07
C GLY A 170 4.67 6.64 0.66
N ASN A 171 3.44 7.11 0.96
CA ASN A 171 3.16 8.45 1.46
C ASN A 171 2.20 8.46 2.63
N GLN A 172 2.34 9.44 3.51
CA GLN A 172 1.31 9.73 4.50
C GLN A 172 0.02 10.28 3.85
N PRO A 173 -1.17 9.98 4.38
CA PRO A 173 -2.44 10.49 3.83
C PRO A 173 -2.50 12.02 3.74
N ARG A 174 -1.88 12.73 4.67
CA ARG A 174 -1.82 14.21 4.66
C ARG A 174 -1.08 14.77 3.43
N ASP A 175 -0.18 13.99 2.82
CA ASP A 175 0.62 14.37 1.67
C ASP A 175 0.00 13.91 0.34
N LEU A 176 -1.15 13.20 0.40
CA LEU A 176 -1.88 12.67 -0.76
C LEU A 176 -3.01 13.60 -1.23
N THR A 177 -2.87 14.90 -1.05
CA THR A 177 -3.89 15.86 -1.45
C THR A 177 -3.60 16.43 -2.85
N ILE A 178 -4.64 16.92 -3.52
CA ILE A 178 -4.49 17.61 -4.82
C ILE A 178 -3.65 18.90 -4.72
N ALA A 179 -3.38 19.37 -3.52
CA ALA A 179 -2.48 20.49 -3.26
C ALA A 179 -1.01 20.04 -3.07
N GLY A 180 -0.73 18.76 -3.19
CA GLY A 180 0.61 18.20 -2.95
C GLY A 180 0.95 18.03 -1.46
N PRO A 181 2.25 17.86 -1.16
CA PRO A 181 3.43 18.00 -2.04
C PRO A 181 3.63 16.82 -3.01
N TYR A 182 3.88 17.11 -4.28
CA TYR A 182 4.02 16.08 -5.31
C TYR A 182 5.41 15.42 -5.39
N ASN A 183 6.42 16.02 -4.75
CA ASN A 183 7.80 15.53 -4.76
C ASN A 183 8.00 14.16 -4.09
N ARG A 184 6.96 13.63 -3.43
CA ARG A 184 6.96 12.29 -2.81
C ARG A 184 6.06 11.29 -3.55
N TYR A 185 5.32 11.75 -4.57
CA TYR A 185 4.60 10.87 -5.49
C TYR A 185 5.58 10.06 -6.33
N PRO A 186 5.15 8.98 -6.98
CA PRO A 186 6.05 8.20 -7.85
C PRO A 186 6.84 9.06 -8.83
N THR A 187 6.19 10.04 -9.47
CA THR A 187 6.83 10.96 -10.41
C THR A 187 7.86 11.88 -9.74
N GLY A 188 7.64 12.29 -8.49
CA GLY A 188 8.63 13.03 -7.70
C GLY A 188 9.76 12.16 -7.16
N ARG A 189 9.69 10.83 -7.32
CA ARG A 189 10.67 9.83 -6.88
C ARG A 189 11.24 9.04 -8.07
N GLY A 190 11.38 9.71 -9.22
CA GLY A 190 12.14 9.24 -10.36
C GLY A 190 11.37 8.45 -11.42
N PHE A 191 10.11 8.12 -11.22
CA PHE A 191 9.29 7.51 -12.26
C PHE A 191 8.82 8.58 -13.25
N GLU A 192 9.09 8.38 -14.52
CA GLU A 192 8.67 9.30 -15.58
C GLU A 192 7.17 9.19 -15.86
N HIS A 193 6.60 8.00 -15.65
CA HIS A 193 5.17 7.76 -15.75
C HIS A 193 4.66 6.96 -14.57
N PHE A 194 3.48 7.36 -14.07
CA PHE A 194 2.74 6.67 -13.04
C PHE A 194 1.27 6.50 -13.43
N TYR A 195 0.73 5.30 -13.27
CA TYR A 195 -0.69 5.01 -13.38
C TYR A 195 -1.08 4.00 -12.31
N GLY A 196 -1.87 4.41 -11.31
CA GLY A 196 -2.19 3.53 -10.21
C GLY A 196 -2.91 4.23 -9.05
N PHE A 197 -2.74 3.70 -7.84
CA PHE A 197 -3.34 4.26 -6.64
C PHE A 197 -2.28 4.49 -5.55
N LEU A 198 -2.49 5.54 -4.76
CA LEU A 198 -1.48 6.02 -3.80
C LEU A 198 -1.62 5.39 -2.42
N GLY A 199 -2.82 4.93 -2.06
CA GLY A 199 -3.13 4.33 -0.77
C GLY A 199 -2.75 2.85 -0.63
N GLY A 200 -3.09 2.27 0.55
CA GLY A 200 -2.82 0.87 0.88
C GLY A 200 -3.74 -0.12 0.19
N ALA A 201 -4.96 0.28 -0.15
CA ALA A 201 -5.97 -0.55 -0.81
C ALA A 201 -6.85 0.31 -1.73
N THR A 202 -7.49 -0.33 -2.69
CA THR A 202 -8.51 0.28 -3.54
C THR A 202 -9.50 -0.80 -4.01
N ASP A 203 -10.69 -0.39 -4.38
CA ASP A 203 -11.66 -1.27 -5.05
C ASP A 203 -11.11 -1.72 -6.40
N GLN A 204 -11.35 -2.99 -6.80
CA GLN A 204 -10.80 -3.51 -8.05
C GLN A 204 -11.72 -3.21 -9.27
N TRP A 205 -13.01 -2.94 -9.02
CA TRP A 205 -13.99 -2.56 -10.04
C TRP A 205 -14.17 -1.05 -10.17
N HIS A 206 -13.99 -0.33 -9.06
CA HIS A 206 -14.09 1.13 -8.95
C HIS A 206 -12.83 1.72 -8.29
N PRO A 207 -11.63 1.51 -8.87
CA PRO A 207 -10.39 1.94 -8.24
C PRO A 207 -10.25 3.46 -8.25
N GLN A 208 -9.69 4.01 -7.17
CA GLN A 208 -9.28 5.41 -7.11
C GLN A 208 -7.93 5.59 -7.80
N LEU A 209 -7.92 5.94 -9.06
CA LEU A 209 -6.69 6.05 -9.83
C LEU A 209 -6.16 7.48 -9.91
N VAL A 210 -4.84 7.52 -10.01
CA VAL A 210 -4.04 8.72 -10.28
C VAL A 210 -3.18 8.40 -11.52
N GLU A 211 -3.18 9.30 -12.49
CA GLU A 211 -2.22 9.31 -13.59
C GLU A 211 -1.27 10.48 -13.38
N GLU A 212 0.01 10.19 -13.34
CA GLU A 212 1.08 11.12 -12.93
C GLU A 212 0.85 11.68 -11.51
N THR A 213 0.31 12.88 -11.40
CA THR A 213 -0.07 13.53 -10.13
C THR A 213 -1.55 13.84 -10.02
N SER A 214 -2.31 13.57 -11.08
CA SER A 214 -3.71 13.96 -11.17
C SER A 214 -4.65 12.80 -10.94
N PRO A 215 -5.64 12.92 -10.05
CA PRO A 215 -6.72 11.95 -9.97
C PRO A 215 -7.44 11.87 -11.32
N ILE A 216 -7.72 10.66 -11.77
CA ILE A 216 -8.49 10.42 -12.98
C ILE A 216 -9.85 9.83 -12.64
N ASP A 217 -10.86 10.25 -13.40
CA ASP A 217 -12.18 9.64 -13.38
C ASP A 217 -12.16 8.47 -14.36
N ILE A 218 -12.52 7.30 -13.85
CA ILE A 218 -12.81 6.17 -14.71
C ILE A 218 -14.32 6.21 -14.93
N GLU A 219 -14.74 6.30 -16.19
CA GLU A 219 -16.15 6.09 -16.54
C GLU A 219 -16.61 4.80 -15.88
N PRO A 220 -17.89 4.69 -15.45
CA PRO A 220 -18.44 3.49 -14.86
C PRO A 220 -18.06 2.29 -15.72
N ASN A 221 -17.01 1.61 -15.36
CA ASN A 221 -16.31 0.70 -16.25
C ASN A 221 -16.39 -0.69 -15.65
N THR A 222 -16.77 -1.62 -16.48
CA THR A 222 -16.77 -3.04 -16.20
C THR A 222 -15.36 -3.66 -16.22
N ARG A 223 -14.29 -2.84 -16.33
CA ARG A 223 -12.92 -3.32 -16.46
C ARG A 223 -12.25 -3.39 -15.09
N HIS A 224 -11.71 -4.54 -14.79
CA HIS A 224 -11.00 -4.80 -13.56
C HIS A 224 -9.65 -4.06 -13.51
N LEU A 225 -9.22 -3.62 -12.31
CA LEU A 225 -7.97 -2.89 -12.09
C LEU A 225 -6.75 -3.58 -12.73
N ASN A 226 -6.58 -4.89 -12.53
CA ASN A 226 -5.43 -5.61 -13.09
C ASN A 226 -5.38 -5.53 -14.62
N GLN A 227 -6.54 -5.58 -15.30
CA GLN A 227 -6.61 -5.38 -16.75
C GLN A 227 -6.18 -3.97 -17.15
N LEU A 228 -6.65 -2.94 -16.42
CA LEU A 228 -6.25 -1.55 -16.66
C LEU A 228 -4.73 -1.38 -16.53
N LEU A 229 -4.13 -1.98 -15.47
CA LEU A 229 -2.69 -1.91 -15.23
C LEU A 229 -1.89 -2.62 -16.33
N SER A 230 -2.32 -3.82 -16.74
CA SER A 230 -1.62 -4.58 -17.79
C SER A 230 -1.72 -3.90 -19.17
N ASP A 231 -2.89 -3.38 -19.53
CA ASP A 231 -3.06 -2.61 -20.77
C ASP A 231 -2.17 -1.36 -20.79
N LYS A 232 -2.08 -0.66 -19.65
CA LYS A 232 -1.23 0.53 -19.53
C LYS A 232 0.25 0.17 -19.57
N ALA A 233 0.67 -0.93 -18.93
CA ALA A 233 2.04 -1.44 -19.01
C ALA A 233 2.44 -1.77 -20.45
N ILE A 234 1.60 -2.51 -21.16
CA ILE A 234 1.81 -2.85 -22.58
C ILE A 234 1.91 -1.57 -23.42
N SER A 235 1.02 -0.60 -23.18
CA SER A 235 1.03 0.69 -23.89
C SER A 235 2.33 1.47 -23.67
N TYR A 236 2.80 1.57 -22.42
CA TYR A 236 4.05 2.28 -22.11
C TYR A 236 5.26 1.60 -22.79
N ILE A 237 5.35 0.27 -22.69
CA ILE A 237 6.41 -0.52 -23.33
C ILE A 237 6.36 -0.34 -24.87
N ALA A 238 5.15 -0.44 -25.47
CA ALA A 238 4.97 -0.29 -26.91
C ALA A 238 5.42 1.08 -27.40
N ASN A 239 4.94 2.14 -26.77
CA ASN A 239 5.27 3.51 -27.16
C ASN A 239 6.78 3.79 -27.03
N GLN A 240 7.36 3.38 -25.90
CA GLN A 240 8.78 3.59 -25.64
C GLN A 240 9.65 2.83 -26.64
N LYS A 241 9.38 1.54 -26.89
CA LYS A 241 10.15 0.73 -27.82
C LYS A 241 9.95 1.14 -29.29
N SER A 242 8.81 1.74 -29.61
CA SER A 242 8.60 2.32 -30.96
C SER A 242 9.35 3.63 -31.12
N ALA A 243 9.47 4.45 -30.08
CA ALA A 243 10.17 5.72 -30.14
C ALA A 243 11.69 5.56 -30.09
N ASP A 244 12.19 4.68 -29.22
CA ASP A 244 13.61 4.38 -29.05
C ASP A 244 13.81 2.88 -28.72
N PRO A 245 14.00 2.03 -29.77
CA PRO A 245 14.12 0.57 -29.57
C PRO A 245 15.32 0.15 -28.69
N GLU A 246 16.40 0.91 -28.74
CA GLU A 246 17.65 0.58 -28.03
C GLU A 246 17.64 1.02 -26.56
N LYS A 247 16.84 2.02 -26.23
CA LYS A 247 16.75 2.53 -24.86
C LYS A 247 16.06 1.50 -23.94
N PRO A 248 16.70 1.05 -22.84
CA PRO A 248 16.03 0.15 -21.91
C PRO A 248 15.02 0.88 -21.04
N PHE A 249 14.12 0.12 -20.42
CA PHE A 249 13.16 0.62 -19.44
C PHE A 249 13.24 -0.13 -18.11
N PHE A 250 12.82 0.54 -17.06
CA PHE A 250 12.50 -0.02 -15.76
C PHE A 250 10.98 0.08 -15.53
N LEU A 251 10.33 -1.05 -15.32
CA LEU A 251 8.90 -1.15 -15.01
C LEU A 251 8.70 -1.70 -13.60
N TYR A 252 8.01 -0.95 -12.74
CA TYR A 252 7.49 -1.40 -11.46
C TYR A 252 6.00 -1.67 -11.59
N LEU A 253 5.60 -2.94 -11.62
CA LEU A 253 4.21 -3.40 -11.72
C LEU A 253 3.78 -3.96 -10.36
N ALA A 254 3.10 -3.16 -9.56
CA ALA A 254 2.62 -3.50 -8.23
C ALA A 254 1.10 -3.59 -8.23
N THR A 255 0.55 -4.78 -8.50
CA THR A 255 -0.88 -4.97 -8.80
C THR A 255 -1.78 -4.67 -7.61
N GLY A 256 -1.46 -4.66 -6.42
CA GLY A 256 -2.38 -4.60 -5.27
C GLY A 256 -3.21 -5.86 -5.06
N ALA A 257 -3.14 -6.85 -5.95
CA ALA A 257 -3.71 -8.18 -5.76
C ALA A 257 -2.66 -9.09 -5.06
N ALA A 258 -3.07 -9.97 -4.11
CA ALA A 258 -4.43 -10.29 -3.75
C ALA A 258 -4.90 -9.65 -2.42
N HIS A 259 -4.54 -8.39 -2.16
CA HIS A 259 -5.07 -7.65 -1.00
C HIS A 259 -6.60 -7.47 -1.15
N ALA A 260 -7.32 -7.49 -0.03
CA ALA A 260 -8.76 -7.21 -0.01
C ALA A 260 -9.08 -5.80 -0.54
N PRO A 261 -10.24 -5.61 -1.20
CA PRO A 261 -11.29 -6.61 -1.44
C PRO A 261 -10.89 -7.65 -2.49
N HIS A 262 -11.19 -8.92 -2.23
CA HIS A 262 -10.96 -9.99 -3.20
C HIS A 262 -12.03 -9.91 -4.30
N HIS A 263 -11.83 -9.04 -5.26
CA HIS A 263 -12.74 -8.83 -6.38
C HIS A 263 -12.25 -9.58 -7.62
N VAL A 264 -13.13 -10.31 -8.25
CA VAL A 264 -12.86 -10.98 -9.53
C VAL A 264 -14.18 -11.36 -10.21
N ALA A 265 -14.19 -11.40 -11.52
CA ALA A 265 -15.33 -11.86 -12.28
C ALA A 265 -15.66 -13.33 -11.96
N ARG A 266 -16.95 -13.64 -11.98
CA ARG A 266 -17.46 -14.93 -11.50
C ARG A 266 -16.88 -16.14 -12.24
N GLU A 267 -16.60 -15.98 -13.53
CA GLU A 267 -15.97 -17.01 -14.35
C GLU A 267 -14.59 -17.45 -13.84
N TRP A 268 -13.86 -16.60 -13.14
CA TRP A 268 -12.58 -16.94 -12.53
C TRP A 268 -12.76 -17.64 -11.19
N SER A 269 -13.65 -17.14 -10.33
CA SER A 269 -13.88 -17.76 -9.04
C SER A 269 -14.59 -19.13 -9.16
N ASP A 270 -15.48 -19.29 -10.15
CA ASP A 270 -16.23 -20.52 -10.34
C ASP A 270 -15.40 -21.67 -10.93
N GLN A 271 -14.19 -21.40 -11.49
CA GLN A 271 -13.20 -22.43 -11.81
C GLN A 271 -12.74 -23.22 -10.59
N TYR A 272 -12.87 -22.61 -9.41
CA TYR A 272 -12.49 -23.21 -8.12
C TYR A 272 -13.67 -23.78 -7.34
N LYS A 273 -14.88 -23.74 -7.87
CA LYS A 273 -16.07 -24.24 -7.17
C LYS A 273 -15.92 -25.66 -6.70
N GLY A 274 -16.05 -25.87 -5.39
CA GLY A 274 -15.89 -27.16 -4.71
C GLY A 274 -14.46 -27.62 -4.50
N LYS A 275 -13.43 -26.96 -5.04
CA LYS A 275 -12.02 -27.36 -4.86
C LYS A 275 -11.53 -27.18 -3.41
N PHE A 276 -12.22 -26.40 -2.60
CA PHE A 276 -11.85 -26.07 -1.23
C PHE A 276 -12.81 -26.60 -0.16
N ASP A 277 -13.71 -27.50 -0.53
CA ASP A 277 -14.71 -28.12 0.38
C ASP A 277 -14.04 -28.94 1.51
N GLY A 278 -12.84 -29.47 1.27
CA GLY A 278 -12.01 -30.14 2.28
C GLY A 278 -11.40 -29.20 3.32
N GLY A 279 -11.45 -27.88 3.06
CA GLY A 279 -11.08 -26.80 3.96
C GLY A 279 -9.58 -26.61 4.16
N TRP A 280 -9.27 -25.73 5.12
CA TRP A 280 -7.88 -25.27 5.35
C TRP A 280 -6.96 -26.36 5.93
N ASP A 281 -7.47 -27.34 6.67
CA ASP A 281 -6.64 -28.41 7.21
C ASP A 281 -6.16 -29.34 6.07
N GLU A 282 -7.06 -29.75 5.16
CA GLU A 282 -6.73 -30.53 3.97
C GLU A 282 -5.83 -29.75 3.00
N TYR A 283 -6.13 -28.45 2.81
CA TYR A 283 -5.31 -27.58 1.99
C TYR A 283 -3.86 -27.55 2.46
N ARG A 284 -3.63 -27.33 3.77
CA ARG A 284 -2.30 -27.29 4.38
C ARG A 284 -1.53 -28.58 4.15
N GLU A 285 -2.18 -29.71 4.37
CA GLU A 285 -1.56 -31.01 4.17
C GLU A 285 -1.16 -31.23 2.71
N LYS A 286 -2.08 -31.00 1.76
CA LYS A 286 -1.82 -31.15 0.32
C LYS A 286 -0.68 -30.26 -0.15
N VAL A 287 -0.70 -28.98 0.25
CA VAL A 287 0.36 -28.02 -0.11
C VAL A 287 1.69 -28.44 0.47
N PHE A 288 1.73 -28.83 1.74
CA PHE A 288 2.95 -29.27 2.40
C PHE A 288 3.59 -30.49 1.72
N GLN A 289 2.77 -31.49 1.36
CA GLN A 289 3.26 -32.65 0.62
C GLN A 289 3.82 -32.28 -0.76
N ARG A 290 3.19 -31.35 -1.48
CA ARG A 290 3.73 -30.82 -2.74
C ARG A 290 5.04 -30.05 -2.55
N GLN A 291 5.15 -29.29 -1.48
CA GLN A 291 6.38 -28.55 -1.15
C GLN A 291 7.54 -29.48 -0.84
N LEU A 292 7.31 -30.54 -0.08
CA LEU A 292 8.32 -31.59 0.20
C LEU A 292 8.73 -32.33 -1.08
N ALA A 293 7.75 -32.75 -1.88
CA ALA A 293 8.01 -33.48 -3.13
C ALA A 293 8.75 -32.61 -4.18
N GLY A 294 8.46 -31.31 -4.20
CA GLY A 294 9.10 -30.35 -5.11
C GLY A 294 10.43 -29.77 -4.60
N GLY A 295 10.90 -30.18 -3.40
CA GLY A 295 12.11 -29.62 -2.79
C GLY A 295 11.99 -28.16 -2.39
N LEU A 296 10.75 -27.63 -2.30
CA LEU A 296 10.46 -26.24 -1.92
C LEU A 296 10.55 -26.05 -0.40
N ALA A 297 10.32 -27.10 0.37
CA ALA A 297 10.60 -27.18 1.78
C ALA A 297 11.78 -28.14 2.01
N PRO A 298 12.69 -27.86 2.95
CA PRO A 298 13.80 -28.75 3.29
C PRO A 298 13.31 -30.13 3.71
N LYS A 299 14.08 -31.17 3.40
CA LYS A 299 13.77 -32.54 3.84
C LYS A 299 13.80 -32.63 5.37
N GLY A 300 12.76 -33.21 5.94
CA GLY A 300 12.61 -33.32 7.40
C GLY A 300 11.82 -32.20 8.05
N THR A 301 11.45 -31.16 7.29
CA THR A 301 10.51 -30.15 7.76
C THR A 301 9.22 -30.82 8.24
N GLN A 302 8.64 -30.32 9.32
CA GLN A 302 7.37 -30.77 9.87
C GLN A 302 6.30 -29.68 9.68
N LEU A 303 5.06 -30.06 9.42
CA LEU A 303 3.96 -29.11 9.36
C LEU A 303 3.59 -28.63 10.77
N PRO A 304 3.69 -27.32 11.09
CA PRO A 304 3.31 -26.82 12.40
C PRO A 304 1.82 -27.07 12.70
N PRO A 305 1.43 -27.18 13.97
CA PRO A 305 0.03 -27.28 14.33
C PRO A 305 -0.75 -26.05 13.88
N ARG A 306 -2.07 -26.22 13.79
CA ARG A 306 -2.97 -25.10 13.55
C ARG A 306 -2.85 -24.08 14.68
N GLN A 307 -2.80 -22.79 14.32
CA GLN A 307 -2.71 -21.70 15.30
C GLN A 307 -3.92 -21.67 16.23
N THR A 308 -3.66 -21.32 17.48
CA THR A 308 -4.70 -21.13 18.50
C THR A 308 -5.77 -20.16 18.01
N GLY A 309 -7.05 -20.46 18.25
CA GLY A 309 -8.19 -19.68 17.81
C GLY A 309 -8.77 -20.06 16.44
N ILE A 310 -8.01 -20.76 15.59
CA ILE A 310 -8.56 -21.31 14.34
C ILE A 310 -9.24 -22.65 14.66
N LYS A 311 -10.55 -22.75 14.38
CA LYS A 311 -11.31 -23.98 14.57
C LYS A 311 -10.84 -25.07 13.59
N PRO A 312 -10.84 -26.37 13.98
CA PRO A 312 -10.71 -27.46 13.04
C PRO A 312 -11.81 -27.41 11.98
N TRP A 313 -11.46 -27.58 10.70
CA TRP A 313 -12.46 -27.56 9.63
C TRP A 313 -13.65 -28.48 9.86
N ASN A 314 -13.35 -29.71 10.36
CA ASN A 314 -14.39 -30.71 10.63
C ASN A 314 -15.34 -30.32 11.77
N SER A 315 -14.97 -29.39 12.64
CA SER A 315 -15.82 -28.90 13.73
C SER A 315 -16.78 -27.77 13.30
N LEU A 316 -16.64 -27.26 12.08
CA LEU A 316 -17.47 -26.20 11.56
C LEU A 316 -18.85 -26.71 11.15
N SER A 317 -19.86 -25.85 11.27
CA SER A 317 -21.21 -26.11 10.73
C SER A 317 -21.19 -26.17 9.20
N ALA A 318 -22.24 -26.72 8.60
CA ALA A 318 -22.39 -26.78 7.15
C ALA A 318 -22.40 -25.36 6.52
N ASP A 319 -23.01 -24.38 7.20
CA ASP A 319 -23.09 -23.00 6.78
C ASP A 319 -21.71 -22.31 6.83
N GLU A 320 -20.92 -22.52 7.91
CA GLU A 320 -19.56 -22.02 7.99
C GLU A 320 -18.69 -22.62 6.87
N LYS A 321 -18.72 -23.92 6.66
CA LYS A 321 -17.96 -24.59 5.59
C LYS A 321 -18.31 -24.05 4.22
N LYS A 322 -19.61 -23.91 3.92
CA LYS A 322 -20.09 -23.39 2.64
C LYS A 322 -19.56 -22.00 2.34
N ILE A 323 -19.68 -21.08 3.29
CA ILE A 323 -19.27 -19.69 3.06
C ILE A 323 -17.75 -19.53 3.09
N TYR A 324 -17.05 -20.27 3.94
CA TYR A 324 -15.59 -20.20 4.02
C TYR A 324 -14.91 -20.80 2.78
N ALA A 325 -15.45 -21.89 2.22
CA ALA A 325 -14.99 -22.42 0.94
C ALA A 325 -15.17 -21.38 -0.17
N ARG A 326 -16.31 -20.68 -0.21
CA ARG A 326 -16.60 -19.65 -1.22
C ARG A 326 -15.60 -18.47 -1.13
N PHE A 327 -15.23 -18.03 0.05
CA PHE A 327 -14.18 -17.00 0.20
C PHE A 327 -12.87 -17.43 -0.45
N MET A 328 -12.47 -18.69 -0.26
CA MET A 328 -11.23 -19.19 -0.84
C MET A 328 -11.33 -19.36 -2.36
N GLU A 329 -12.49 -19.76 -2.89
CA GLU A 329 -12.73 -19.81 -4.33
C GLU A 329 -12.58 -18.43 -4.98
N VAL A 330 -13.11 -17.38 -4.33
CA VAL A 330 -13.00 -16.00 -4.81
C VAL A 330 -11.54 -15.51 -4.75
N TYR A 331 -10.84 -15.75 -3.65
CA TYR A 331 -9.42 -15.43 -3.53
C TYR A 331 -8.58 -16.14 -4.60
N ALA A 332 -8.81 -17.43 -4.81
CA ALA A 332 -8.10 -18.23 -5.80
C ALA A 332 -8.35 -17.72 -7.22
N GLY A 333 -9.60 -17.42 -7.55
CA GLY A 333 -9.96 -16.80 -8.84
C GLY A 333 -9.26 -15.45 -9.04
N PHE A 334 -9.22 -14.62 -8.00
CA PHE A 334 -8.56 -13.32 -8.05
C PHE A 334 -7.03 -13.44 -8.28
N LEU A 335 -6.38 -14.38 -7.60
CA LEU A 335 -4.95 -14.62 -7.77
C LEU A 335 -4.64 -15.23 -9.15
N SER A 336 -5.46 -16.16 -9.65
CA SER A 336 -5.30 -16.72 -11.01
C SER A 336 -5.54 -15.67 -12.10
N TYR A 337 -6.51 -14.78 -11.90
CA TYR A 337 -6.71 -13.65 -12.81
C TYR A 337 -5.51 -12.70 -12.82
N THR A 338 -4.90 -12.48 -11.66
CA THR A 338 -3.67 -11.69 -11.56
C THR A 338 -2.51 -12.34 -12.32
N ASP A 339 -2.34 -13.66 -12.18
CA ASP A 339 -1.36 -14.42 -12.97
C ASP A 339 -1.60 -14.26 -14.48
N TYR A 340 -2.86 -14.34 -14.93
CA TYR A 340 -3.24 -14.15 -16.32
C TYR A 340 -2.86 -12.74 -16.82
N GLU A 341 -3.19 -11.70 -16.07
CA GLU A 341 -2.89 -10.31 -16.47
C GLU A 341 -1.40 -10.01 -16.48
N VAL A 342 -0.64 -10.52 -15.50
CA VAL A 342 0.83 -10.46 -15.53
C VAL A 342 1.38 -11.23 -16.73
N GLY A 343 0.81 -12.39 -17.04
CA GLY A 343 1.16 -13.20 -18.22
C GLY A 343 1.03 -12.41 -19.51
N ARG A 344 0.00 -11.58 -19.68
CA ARG A 344 -0.20 -10.72 -20.86
C ARG A 344 0.98 -9.77 -21.08
N VAL A 345 1.51 -9.17 -20.01
CA VAL A 345 2.67 -8.27 -20.10
C VAL A 345 3.93 -9.04 -20.53
N VAL A 346 4.14 -10.22 -19.95
CA VAL A 346 5.28 -11.10 -20.30
C VAL A 346 5.18 -11.60 -21.74
N ASP A 347 4.00 -12.02 -22.16
CA ASP A 347 3.75 -12.48 -23.54
C ASP A 347 3.96 -11.34 -24.55
N TYR A 348 3.59 -10.10 -24.19
CA TYR A 348 3.88 -8.94 -25.02
C TYR A 348 5.40 -8.70 -25.18
N LEU A 349 6.18 -8.80 -24.10
CA LEU A 349 7.64 -8.71 -24.17
C LEU A 349 8.23 -9.79 -25.07
N LYS A 350 7.69 -11.00 -25.03
CA LYS A 350 8.07 -12.09 -25.93
C LYS A 350 7.70 -11.77 -27.37
N GLN A 351 6.48 -11.29 -27.63
CA GLN A 351 5.99 -10.93 -28.96
C GLN A 351 6.87 -9.90 -29.66
N ILE A 352 7.36 -8.89 -28.94
CA ILE A 352 8.22 -7.84 -29.48
C ILE A 352 9.72 -8.19 -29.40
N GLY A 353 10.07 -9.45 -29.08
CA GLY A 353 11.46 -9.92 -29.03
C GLY A 353 12.31 -9.33 -27.88
N GLN A 354 11.69 -8.80 -26.83
CA GLN A 354 12.40 -8.15 -25.73
C GLN A 354 12.61 -9.05 -24.51
N LEU A 355 11.89 -10.18 -24.41
CA LEU A 355 11.88 -11.02 -23.20
C LEU A 355 13.27 -11.57 -22.86
N ASP A 356 14.06 -12.00 -23.86
CA ASP A 356 15.39 -12.57 -23.63
C ASP A 356 16.37 -11.58 -23.00
N ASN A 357 16.22 -10.28 -23.31
CA ASN A 357 17.00 -9.19 -22.70
C ASN A 357 16.20 -8.42 -21.65
N THR A 358 15.33 -9.10 -20.89
CA THR A 358 14.58 -8.52 -19.78
C THR A 358 14.85 -9.29 -18.49
N LEU A 359 15.30 -8.57 -17.46
CA LEU A 359 15.46 -9.07 -16.09
C LEU A 359 14.14 -8.88 -15.34
N ILE A 360 13.50 -9.98 -14.95
CA ILE A 360 12.23 -9.94 -14.22
C ILE A 360 12.44 -10.45 -12.79
N PHE A 361 12.05 -9.66 -11.80
CA PHE A 361 11.85 -10.09 -10.42
C PHE A 361 10.34 -10.13 -10.14
N LEU A 362 9.82 -11.30 -9.81
CA LEU A 362 8.45 -11.48 -9.37
C LEU A 362 8.47 -11.83 -7.87
N VAL A 363 8.14 -10.86 -7.03
CA VAL A 363 7.93 -11.03 -5.60
C VAL A 363 6.50 -11.45 -5.38
N VAL A 364 6.31 -12.69 -4.97
CA VAL A 364 4.99 -13.28 -4.75
C VAL A 364 4.61 -13.09 -3.28
N GLY A 365 4.04 -11.91 -3.03
CA GLY A 365 3.66 -11.38 -1.73
C GLY A 365 4.70 -10.45 -1.11
N ASP A 366 4.29 -9.19 -0.87
CA ASP A 366 5.08 -8.21 -0.11
C ASP A 366 5.06 -8.50 1.39
N ASN A 367 4.20 -9.41 1.82
CA ASN A 367 4.09 -10.06 3.13
C ASN A 367 3.32 -11.37 2.99
N GLY A 368 3.21 -12.13 4.06
CA GLY A 368 2.36 -13.31 4.10
C GLY A 368 0.87 -13.01 3.93
N GLY A 369 0.05 -14.06 3.81
CA GLY A 369 -1.40 -13.96 3.65
C GLY A 369 -2.06 -13.13 4.76
N SER A 370 -3.14 -12.43 4.41
CA SER A 370 -3.79 -11.46 5.28
C SER A 370 -4.62 -12.12 6.38
N LYS A 371 -4.54 -11.58 7.60
CA LYS A 371 -5.42 -11.92 8.72
C LYS A 371 -6.61 -10.95 8.88
N GLU A 372 -6.71 -9.95 8.01
CA GLU A 372 -7.65 -8.83 8.15
C GLU A 372 -9.11 -9.25 7.98
N GLY A 373 -9.38 -10.41 7.40
CA GLY A 373 -10.73 -11.01 7.36
C GLY A 373 -11.20 -11.57 8.72
N THR A 374 -10.33 -11.59 9.73
CA THR A 374 -10.62 -12.07 11.09
C THR A 374 -11.05 -13.54 11.15
N TYR A 375 -11.80 -13.96 12.17
CA TYR A 375 -12.14 -15.38 12.34
C TYR A 375 -13.17 -15.91 11.34
N THR A 376 -14.09 -15.07 10.89
CA THR A 376 -15.24 -15.49 10.05
C THR A 376 -15.18 -14.98 8.61
N GLY A 377 -14.23 -14.12 8.30
CA GLY A 377 -14.21 -13.37 7.06
C GLY A 377 -15.08 -12.11 7.11
N THR A 378 -14.95 -11.28 6.11
CA THR A 378 -15.77 -10.07 5.93
C THR A 378 -16.32 -10.00 4.52
N ALA A 379 -17.53 -9.49 4.35
CA ALA A 379 -18.15 -9.22 3.06
C ALA A 379 -18.85 -7.85 3.00
N GLY A 380 -18.95 -7.18 4.16
CA GLY A 380 -19.47 -5.82 4.29
C GLY A 380 -18.37 -4.78 4.13
N THR A 381 -18.65 -3.55 4.55
CA THR A 381 -17.66 -2.46 4.55
C THR A 381 -16.42 -2.83 5.35
N ALA A 382 -15.26 -2.40 4.85
CA ALA A 382 -13.96 -2.63 5.46
C ALA A 382 -13.96 -2.32 6.98
N GLU A 383 -13.25 -3.14 7.75
CA GLU A 383 -12.91 -2.94 9.15
C GLU A 383 -14.00 -3.30 10.19
N LYS A 384 -14.33 -4.59 10.28
CA LYS A 384 -14.92 -5.13 11.51
C LYS A 384 -13.85 -5.95 12.26
N SER A 385 -13.59 -5.60 13.50
CA SER A 385 -12.57 -6.26 14.33
C SER A 385 -12.90 -7.72 14.71
N ALA A 386 -14.15 -8.14 14.55
CA ALA A 386 -14.62 -9.49 14.91
C ALA A 386 -15.05 -10.36 13.71
N GLY A 387 -15.00 -9.82 12.49
CA GLY A 387 -15.59 -10.46 11.32
C GLY A 387 -17.10 -10.27 11.21
N ASP A 388 -17.65 -10.76 10.12
CA ASP A 388 -19.10 -10.68 9.87
C ASP A 388 -19.85 -11.91 10.43
N ASP A 389 -21.11 -11.74 10.76
CA ASP A 389 -21.99 -12.82 11.19
C ASP A 389 -22.26 -13.81 10.05
N ILE A 390 -22.30 -15.12 10.34
CA ILE A 390 -22.44 -16.18 9.34
C ILE A 390 -23.73 -16.05 8.53
N LYS A 391 -24.83 -15.66 9.17
CA LYS A 391 -26.12 -15.47 8.46
C LYS A 391 -26.03 -14.30 7.48
N PHE A 392 -25.38 -13.22 7.87
CA PHE A 392 -25.09 -12.12 6.97
C PHE A 392 -24.19 -12.56 5.82
N LEU A 393 -23.08 -13.25 6.10
CA LEU A 393 -22.15 -13.73 5.08
C LEU A 393 -22.84 -14.64 4.05
N LEU A 394 -23.71 -15.55 4.49
CA LEU A 394 -24.51 -16.40 3.60
C LEU A 394 -25.44 -15.58 2.70
N SER A 395 -26.01 -14.48 3.21
CA SER A 395 -26.82 -13.56 2.41
C SER A 395 -26.03 -12.84 1.32
N GLN A 396 -24.68 -12.77 1.47
CA GLN A 396 -23.76 -12.16 0.51
C GLN A 396 -23.07 -13.17 -0.42
N TYR A 397 -23.37 -14.48 -0.29
CA TYR A 397 -22.68 -15.57 -1.00
C TYR A 397 -22.54 -15.31 -2.51
N ASP A 398 -23.60 -14.90 -3.18
CA ASP A 398 -23.61 -14.62 -4.63
C ASP A 398 -22.99 -13.27 -4.99
N LYS A 399 -22.71 -12.41 -4.01
CA LYS A 399 -22.08 -11.10 -4.23
C LYS A 399 -20.58 -11.12 -4.01
N LEU A 400 -20.05 -12.17 -3.36
CA LEU A 400 -18.60 -12.27 -3.12
C LEU A 400 -17.84 -12.23 -4.44
N GLY A 401 -16.84 -11.34 -4.51
CA GLY A 401 -16.04 -11.08 -5.71
C GLY A 401 -16.58 -9.98 -6.62
N THR A 402 -17.84 -9.56 -6.43
CA THR A 402 -18.44 -8.47 -7.20
C THR A 402 -18.25 -7.11 -6.51
N GLU A 403 -18.56 -6.04 -7.22
CA GLU A 403 -18.58 -4.66 -6.72
C GLU A 403 -19.53 -4.41 -5.54
N TYR A 404 -20.44 -5.36 -5.26
CA TYR A 404 -21.45 -5.26 -4.19
C TYR A 404 -21.00 -5.86 -2.86
N SER A 405 -19.74 -6.24 -2.71
CA SER A 405 -19.18 -6.81 -1.48
C SER A 405 -17.74 -6.32 -1.25
N TYR A 406 -17.26 -6.43 -0.01
CA TYR A 406 -15.86 -6.19 0.32
C TYR A 406 -15.26 -7.47 0.96
N PRO A 407 -14.99 -8.51 0.14
CA PRO A 407 -14.62 -9.80 0.67
C PRO A 407 -13.16 -9.84 1.14
N ASN A 408 -12.98 -10.40 2.33
CA ASN A 408 -11.69 -10.87 2.82
C ASN A 408 -11.91 -12.23 3.52
N TYR A 409 -11.09 -13.22 3.24
CA TYR A 409 -11.26 -14.58 3.71
C TYR A 409 -11.02 -14.73 5.21
N PRO A 410 -11.62 -15.75 5.89
CA PRO A 410 -11.37 -16.02 7.30
C PRO A 410 -9.93 -16.49 7.56
N LEU A 411 -9.47 -16.24 8.79
CA LEU A 411 -8.12 -16.48 9.30
C LEU A 411 -7.57 -17.90 9.03
N GLY A 412 -8.43 -18.91 8.99
CA GLY A 412 -8.03 -20.26 8.64
C GLY A 412 -7.39 -20.37 7.24
N TRP A 413 -7.87 -19.61 6.28
CA TRP A 413 -7.29 -19.53 4.94
C TRP A 413 -5.99 -18.72 4.92
N SER A 414 -5.86 -17.70 5.77
CA SER A 414 -4.58 -17.00 5.93
C SER A 414 -3.46 -17.95 6.34
N GLN A 415 -3.69 -18.80 7.35
CA GLN A 415 -2.70 -19.81 7.72
C GLN A 415 -2.49 -20.84 6.61
N ALA A 416 -3.55 -21.26 5.93
CA ALA A 416 -3.45 -22.27 4.86
C ALA A 416 -2.60 -21.77 3.69
N THR A 417 -2.81 -20.55 3.24
CA THR A 417 -2.04 -19.95 2.15
C THR A 417 -0.59 -19.63 2.54
N ASN A 418 -0.27 -19.55 3.83
CA ASN A 418 1.09 -19.39 4.35
C ASN A 418 1.83 -20.71 4.59
N THR A 419 1.22 -21.87 4.27
CA THR A 419 1.88 -23.17 4.45
C THR A 419 3.28 -23.16 3.81
N PRO A 420 4.33 -23.60 4.52
CA PRO A 420 4.29 -24.39 5.76
C PRO A 420 4.47 -23.58 7.05
N PHE A 421 4.46 -22.25 7.01
CA PHE A 421 4.86 -21.43 8.13
C PHE A 421 3.76 -21.19 9.16
N ARG A 422 4.19 -20.75 10.35
CA ARG A 422 3.34 -20.26 11.43
C ARG A 422 2.99 -18.80 11.18
N TYR A 423 1.83 -18.38 11.66
CA TYR A 423 1.34 -16.99 11.56
C TYR A 423 1.18 -16.46 10.11
N TRP A 424 1.12 -15.15 9.93
CA TRP A 424 0.65 -14.45 8.74
C TRP A 424 1.11 -12.99 8.72
N LYS A 425 0.64 -12.20 7.77
CA LYS A 425 0.89 -10.76 7.63
C LYS A 425 0.99 -10.06 8.98
N SER A 426 1.99 -9.25 9.16
CA SER A 426 2.31 -8.40 10.32
C SER A 426 2.90 -9.09 11.56
N ASP A 427 2.86 -10.40 11.68
CA ASP A 427 3.40 -11.12 12.84
C ASP A 427 4.88 -11.48 12.63
N VAL A 428 5.74 -10.45 12.56
CA VAL A 428 7.17 -10.55 12.18
C VAL A 428 8.04 -11.36 13.16
N ASN A 429 7.47 -11.78 14.28
CA ASN A 429 8.09 -12.76 15.17
C ASN A 429 8.17 -14.17 14.54
N ALA A 430 7.41 -14.43 13.47
CA ALA A 430 7.37 -15.71 12.81
C ALA A 430 7.54 -15.60 11.29
N GLU A 431 7.99 -16.69 10.67
CA GLU A 431 8.28 -16.78 9.25
C GLU A 431 7.04 -16.49 8.38
N GLY A 432 5.84 -16.84 8.78
CA GLY A 432 4.63 -16.63 7.99
C GLY A 432 4.28 -15.17 7.67
N ALA A 433 4.92 -14.20 8.33
CA ALA A 433 4.76 -12.80 7.98
C ALA A 433 5.74 -12.34 6.90
N SER A 434 7.00 -12.73 7.02
CA SER A 434 8.12 -12.20 6.23
C SER A 434 8.69 -13.17 5.21
N HIS A 435 8.58 -14.46 5.43
CA HIS A 435 9.08 -15.49 4.52
C HIS A 435 8.09 -15.69 3.37
N THR A 436 8.35 -15.00 2.27
CA THR A 436 7.55 -15.06 1.04
C THR A 436 8.35 -15.72 -0.08
N THR A 437 7.99 -15.53 -1.33
CA THR A 437 8.64 -16.22 -2.44
C THR A 437 9.10 -15.24 -3.50
N LEU A 438 10.20 -15.59 -4.19
CA LEU A 438 10.76 -14.79 -5.26
C LEU A 438 11.04 -15.67 -6.48
N ILE A 439 10.59 -15.22 -7.66
CA ILE A 439 11.00 -15.77 -8.96
C ILE A 439 11.91 -14.74 -9.64
N VAL A 440 13.06 -15.19 -10.11
CA VAL A 440 13.97 -14.37 -10.92
C VAL A 440 14.04 -14.98 -12.31
N HIS A 441 13.64 -14.23 -13.33
CA HIS A 441 13.67 -14.66 -14.72
C HIS A 441 14.58 -13.74 -15.55
N TYR A 442 15.66 -14.29 -16.08
CA TYR A 442 16.61 -13.57 -16.90
C TYR A 442 17.28 -14.53 -17.90
N PRO A 443 16.65 -14.79 -19.05
CA PRO A 443 17.13 -15.81 -20.01
C PRO A 443 18.56 -15.63 -20.45
N LYS A 444 19.02 -14.38 -20.60
CA LYS A 444 20.39 -14.05 -21.01
C LYS A 444 21.43 -14.30 -19.92
N GLY A 445 21.05 -14.22 -18.63
CA GLY A 445 21.98 -14.29 -17.49
C GLY A 445 21.87 -15.57 -16.66
N ILE A 446 20.78 -16.33 -16.78
CA ILE A 446 20.52 -17.55 -16.01
C ILE A 446 20.68 -18.79 -16.90
N THR A 447 21.62 -19.64 -16.55
CA THR A 447 21.88 -20.94 -17.22
C THR A 447 21.20 -22.10 -16.52
N ASP A 448 21.03 -22.06 -15.20
CA ASP A 448 20.37 -23.07 -14.34
C ASP A 448 18.84 -22.84 -14.32
N LYS A 449 18.19 -23.02 -15.47
CA LYS A 449 16.75 -22.77 -15.62
C LYS A 449 15.93 -23.77 -14.82
N GLY A 450 14.91 -23.25 -14.12
CA GLY A 450 14.03 -24.02 -13.23
C GLY A 450 14.65 -24.34 -11.85
N GLY A 451 15.89 -23.91 -11.61
CA GLY A 451 16.65 -24.19 -10.39
C GLY A 451 16.02 -23.56 -9.13
N LEU A 452 16.32 -24.19 -7.97
CA LEU A 452 15.95 -23.66 -6.66
C LEU A 452 17.16 -22.97 -6.03
N ARG A 453 16.87 -21.94 -5.22
CA ARG A 453 17.84 -21.19 -4.43
C ARG A 453 17.37 -21.13 -2.98
N ALA A 454 18.18 -21.69 -2.08
CA ALA A 454 17.90 -21.79 -0.66
C ALA A 454 18.71 -20.79 0.21
N GLN A 455 19.50 -19.94 -0.43
CA GLN A 455 20.22 -18.89 0.26
C GLN A 455 19.25 -17.97 0.98
N TYR A 456 19.53 -17.62 2.24
CA TYR A 456 18.79 -16.57 2.94
C TYR A 456 18.94 -15.26 2.19
N THR A 457 17.83 -14.65 1.84
CA THR A 457 17.76 -13.42 1.03
C THR A 457 16.65 -12.52 1.55
N HIS A 458 16.77 -11.22 1.29
CA HIS A 458 15.81 -10.24 1.76
C HIS A 458 15.43 -9.28 0.63
N VAL A 459 14.27 -8.63 0.75
CA VAL A 459 13.75 -7.69 -0.26
C VAL A 459 14.72 -6.53 -0.54
N THR A 460 15.54 -6.13 0.42
CA THR A 460 16.61 -5.14 0.23
C THR A 460 17.68 -5.56 -0.77
N ASP A 461 17.80 -6.85 -1.08
CA ASP A 461 18.83 -7.41 -1.96
C ASP A 461 18.50 -7.23 -3.43
N ILE A 462 17.23 -6.99 -3.78
CA ILE A 462 16.76 -6.89 -5.17
C ILE A 462 17.39 -5.68 -5.87
N LEU A 463 17.44 -4.51 -5.23
CA LEU A 463 18.02 -3.32 -5.84
C LEU A 463 19.52 -3.46 -6.13
N PRO A 464 20.39 -3.83 -5.18
CA PRO A 464 21.82 -4.03 -5.47
C PRO A 464 22.05 -5.14 -6.51
N THR A 465 21.23 -6.19 -6.55
CA THR A 465 21.27 -7.22 -7.59
C THR A 465 20.95 -6.63 -8.97
N THR A 466 19.91 -5.82 -9.04
CA THR A 466 19.50 -5.19 -10.30
C THR A 466 20.60 -4.24 -10.81
N ILE A 467 21.23 -3.48 -9.93
CA ILE A 467 22.34 -2.60 -10.26
C ILE A 467 23.52 -3.40 -10.81
N GLU A 468 23.92 -4.48 -10.14
CA GLU A 468 25.03 -5.32 -10.59
C GLU A 468 24.76 -5.95 -11.96
N LEU A 469 23.56 -6.50 -12.18
CA LEU A 469 23.21 -7.19 -13.43
C LEU A 469 23.00 -6.23 -14.62
N THR A 470 22.63 -4.99 -14.37
CA THR A 470 22.44 -3.98 -15.42
C THR A 470 23.69 -3.16 -15.69
N GLY A 471 24.64 -3.14 -14.76
CA GLY A 471 25.87 -2.35 -14.85
C GLY A 471 25.63 -0.83 -14.68
N VAL A 472 24.45 -0.41 -14.20
CA VAL A 472 24.18 1.01 -13.92
C VAL A 472 25.02 1.49 -12.75
N LYS A 473 25.36 2.78 -12.76
CA LYS A 473 26.16 3.41 -11.71
C LYS A 473 25.23 4.09 -10.71
N VAL A 474 25.48 3.86 -9.42
CA VAL A 474 24.78 4.58 -8.37
C VAL A 474 25.36 5.99 -8.26
N PRO A 475 24.56 7.06 -8.50
CA PRO A 475 25.03 8.42 -8.29
C PRO A 475 25.40 8.67 -6.82
N ALA A 476 26.48 9.37 -6.57
CA ALA A 476 26.85 9.78 -5.21
C ALA A 476 25.85 10.79 -4.64
N GLU A 477 25.19 11.52 -5.51
CA GLU A 477 24.20 12.56 -5.21
C GLU A 477 23.07 12.52 -6.23
N ILE A 478 21.82 12.63 -5.77
CA ILE A 478 20.62 12.71 -6.59
C ILE A 478 19.84 13.95 -6.15
N ASN A 479 19.50 14.83 -7.09
CA ASN A 479 18.76 16.06 -6.82
C ASN A 479 19.34 16.92 -5.67
N GLY A 480 20.67 16.95 -5.53
CA GLY A 480 21.36 17.70 -4.46
C GLY A 480 21.43 16.96 -3.11
N TYR A 481 20.96 15.73 -3.02
CA TYR A 481 21.00 14.91 -1.81
C TYR A 481 22.04 13.82 -1.92
N LYS A 482 23.05 13.85 -1.03
CA LYS A 482 24.06 12.79 -0.90
C LYS A 482 23.39 11.46 -0.54
N GLN A 483 23.69 10.42 -1.30
CA GLN A 483 23.02 9.14 -1.16
C GLN A 483 23.59 8.28 -0.03
N TRP A 484 22.70 7.67 0.77
CA TRP A 484 23.08 6.68 1.77
C TRP A 484 23.46 5.34 1.12
N PRO A 485 24.31 4.52 1.77
CA PRO A 485 24.65 3.19 1.27
C PRO A 485 23.42 2.26 1.31
N PHE A 486 23.41 1.23 0.46
CA PHE A 486 22.44 0.14 0.53
C PHE A 486 22.73 -0.75 1.75
N HIS A 487 21.68 -1.43 2.24
CA HIS A 487 21.79 -2.41 3.31
C HIS A 487 21.68 -3.85 2.76
N GLY A 488 21.09 -4.02 1.58
CA GLY A 488 20.98 -5.30 0.90
C GLY A 488 22.28 -5.76 0.25
N THR A 489 22.34 -7.05 -0.04
CA THR A 489 23.47 -7.73 -0.68
C THR A 489 23.03 -8.30 -2.03
N SER A 490 23.80 -8.07 -3.09
CA SER A 490 23.45 -8.60 -4.42
C SER A 490 23.32 -10.13 -4.42
N LEU A 491 22.30 -10.64 -5.09
CA LEU A 491 22.01 -12.05 -5.33
C LEU A 491 22.72 -12.63 -6.56
N ALA A 492 23.42 -11.79 -7.34
CA ALA A 492 24.05 -12.20 -8.60
C ALA A 492 24.96 -13.41 -8.44
N TYR A 493 25.62 -13.56 -7.29
CA TYR A 493 26.50 -14.70 -6.97
C TYR A 493 25.79 -16.06 -6.98
N SER A 494 24.48 -16.08 -6.73
CA SER A 494 23.69 -17.32 -6.62
C SER A 494 22.94 -17.68 -7.90
N LEU A 495 22.88 -16.79 -8.90
CA LEU A 495 22.07 -17.03 -10.09
C LEU A 495 22.44 -18.30 -10.84
N ASN A 496 23.72 -18.62 -10.93
CA ASN A 496 24.22 -19.81 -11.62
C ASN A 496 24.96 -20.80 -10.69
N ASP A 497 24.87 -20.60 -9.37
CA ASP A 497 25.47 -21.46 -8.36
C ASP A 497 24.48 -21.69 -7.19
N ALA A 498 23.78 -22.81 -7.25
CA ALA A 498 22.81 -23.19 -6.21
C ALA A 498 23.49 -23.51 -4.85
N GLN A 499 24.79 -23.84 -4.85
CA GLN A 499 25.56 -24.18 -3.67
C GLN A 499 26.34 -23.01 -3.09
N ALA A 500 26.29 -21.83 -3.72
CA ALA A 500 26.95 -20.64 -3.20
C ALA A 500 26.52 -20.33 -1.78
N ALA A 501 27.48 -20.01 -0.91
CA ALA A 501 27.18 -19.67 0.46
C ALA A 501 26.31 -18.39 0.54
N THR A 502 25.36 -18.39 1.46
CA THR A 502 24.54 -17.21 1.76
C THR A 502 25.42 -16.01 2.12
N ARG A 503 25.17 -14.88 1.49
CA ARG A 503 25.87 -13.61 1.76
C ARG A 503 25.08 -12.65 2.64
N HIS A 504 23.75 -12.78 2.69
CA HIS A 504 22.90 -12.02 3.60
C HIS A 504 22.78 -12.79 4.92
N THR A 505 23.67 -12.50 5.88
CA THR A 505 23.85 -13.31 7.08
C THR A 505 23.17 -12.74 8.33
N GLN A 506 22.59 -11.55 8.25
CA GLN A 506 21.98 -10.86 9.39
C GLN A 506 20.84 -9.97 8.96
N GLN A 507 19.67 -10.10 9.61
CA GLN A 507 18.51 -9.25 9.36
C GLN A 507 17.67 -9.07 10.63
N TYR A 508 17.32 -7.85 10.98
CA TYR A 508 16.35 -7.56 12.02
C TYR A 508 14.95 -7.40 11.42
N TYR A 509 13.95 -7.63 12.26
CA TYR A 509 12.53 -7.35 11.97
C TYR A 509 11.91 -6.64 13.16
N GLU A 510 11.10 -5.64 12.90
CA GLU A 510 10.22 -5.02 13.89
C GLU A 510 8.94 -4.55 13.21
N LEU A 511 7.80 -4.81 13.82
CA LEU A 511 6.53 -4.26 13.44
C LEU A 511 5.57 -4.26 14.64
N HIS A 512 5.07 -3.08 14.99
CA HIS A 512 4.07 -2.90 16.04
C HIS A 512 4.46 -3.54 17.39
N GLY A 513 5.74 -3.54 17.71
CA GLY A 513 6.29 -4.12 18.92
C GLY A 513 6.73 -5.58 18.79
N GLY A 514 6.22 -6.34 17.82
CA GLY A 514 6.76 -7.65 17.48
C GLY A 514 8.17 -7.52 16.89
N ARG A 515 9.11 -8.39 17.30
CA ARG A 515 10.53 -8.25 16.94
C ARG A 515 11.15 -9.59 16.58
N ALA A 516 12.13 -9.56 15.70
CA ALA A 516 13.02 -10.69 15.50
C ALA A 516 14.41 -10.24 15.01
N ILE A 517 15.40 -11.09 15.22
CA ILE A 517 16.74 -10.96 14.70
C ILE A 517 17.23 -12.30 14.18
N TYR A 518 17.62 -12.32 12.92
CA TYR A 518 18.27 -13.45 12.26
C TYR A 518 19.78 -13.22 12.22
N LYS A 519 20.53 -14.26 12.51
CA LYS A 519 21.99 -14.28 12.34
C LYS A 519 22.48 -15.71 12.06
N ASP A 520 23.05 -15.93 10.88
CA ASP A 520 23.74 -17.17 10.48
C ASP A 520 22.91 -18.44 10.81
N GLY A 521 21.60 -18.45 10.44
CA GLY A 521 20.70 -19.59 10.67
C GLY A 521 20.03 -19.63 12.04
N TRP A 522 20.36 -18.72 12.94
CA TRP A 522 19.67 -18.57 14.22
C TRP A 522 18.74 -17.38 14.21
N LYS A 523 17.54 -17.55 14.77
CA LYS A 523 16.56 -16.49 14.92
C LYS A 523 16.07 -16.39 16.35
N ALA A 524 16.24 -15.21 16.96
CA ALA A 524 15.55 -14.89 18.19
C ALA A 524 14.36 -14.00 17.86
N SER A 525 13.19 -14.27 18.45
CA SER A 525 11.96 -13.53 18.15
C SER A 525 11.08 -13.36 19.38
N VAL A 526 10.19 -12.36 19.31
CA VAL A 526 9.22 -12.09 20.37
C VAL A 526 7.89 -11.65 19.78
N TYR A 527 6.83 -12.32 20.20
CA TYR A 527 5.47 -11.88 19.96
C TYR A 527 5.09 -10.77 20.95
N HIS A 528 4.69 -9.62 20.41
CA HIS A 528 4.15 -8.53 21.24
C HIS A 528 2.63 -8.47 21.03
N PRO A 529 1.82 -8.68 22.08
CA PRO A 529 0.37 -8.63 21.98
C PRO A 529 -0.11 -7.26 21.48
N ARG A 530 -1.09 -7.26 20.60
CA ARG A 530 -1.64 -6.03 20.03
C ARG A 530 -3.11 -6.19 19.75
N ASN A 531 -3.81 -5.08 19.66
CA ASN A 531 -5.22 -5.05 19.28
C ASN A 531 -5.31 -4.76 17.77
N THR A 532 -5.16 -5.78 16.95
CA THR A 532 -5.35 -5.73 15.50
C THR A 532 -6.34 -6.79 15.07
N PHE A 533 -6.64 -6.83 13.78
CA PHE A 533 -7.53 -7.81 13.17
C PHE A 533 -7.21 -9.25 13.62
N GLY A 534 -8.24 -9.95 14.15
CA GLY A 534 -8.13 -11.34 14.55
C GLY A 534 -7.38 -11.62 15.86
N GLU A 535 -7.07 -10.62 16.68
CA GLU A 535 -6.42 -10.83 17.97
C GLU A 535 -7.40 -10.92 19.14
N GLN A 536 -6.93 -11.43 20.27
CA GLN A 536 -7.78 -11.87 21.39
C GLN A 536 -8.51 -10.74 22.15
N THR A 537 -8.19 -9.49 21.89
CA THR A 537 -8.81 -8.35 22.55
C THR A 537 -9.53 -7.46 21.55
N THR A 538 -10.76 -7.09 21.88
CA THR A 538 -11.56 -6.09 21.16
C THR A 538 -11.37 -4.68 21.72
N ASP A 539 -10.57 -4.52 22.79
CA ASP A 539 -10.28 -3.23 23.40
C ASP A 539 -9.31 -2.43 22.50
N ILE A 540 -9.82 -1.42 21.84
CA ILE A 540 -9.05 -0.54 20.97
C ILE A 540 -7.95 0.23 21.71
N ASN A 541 -8.06 0.36 23.03
CA ASN A 541 -7.09 1.04 23.90
C ASN A 541 -6.10 0.06 24.55
N PHE A 542 -6.14 -1.21 24.20
CA PHE A 542 -5.24 -2.19 24.77
C PHE A 542 -3.78 -1.81 24.47
N ILE A 543 -2.99 -1.67 25.52
CA ILE A 543 -1.56 -1.37 25.49
C ILE A 543 -0.83 -2.52 26.16
N ALA A 544 -0.03 -3.25 25.39
CA ALA A 544 0.81 -4.30 25.95
C ALA A 544 2.08 -3.71 26.60
N ASP A 545 2.52 -4.36 27.68
CA ASP A 545 3.75 -4.00 28.39
C ASP A 545 4.94 -4.75 27.80
N PHE A 546 5.87 -4.04 27.17
CA PHE A 546 7.09 -4.59 26.59
C PHE A 546 7.94 -5.39 27.58
N LYS A 547 7.84 -5.13 28.88
CA LYS A 547 8.55 -5.88 29.94
C LYS A 547 8.03 -7.30 30.12
N ARG A 548 6.83 -7.60 29.59
CA ARG A 548 6.22 -8.93 29.64
C ARG A 548 6.53 -9.75 28.41
N ASP A 549 7.18 -9.18 27.43
CA ASP A 549 7.55 -9.86 26.19
C ASP A 549 8.52 -11.02 26.48
N LYS A 550 8.16 -12.19 25.97
CA LYS A 550 8.97 -13.41 26.12
C LYS A 550 9.66 -13.72 24.78
N TRP A 551 10.98 -13.74 24.81
CA TRP A 551 11.78 -14.12 23.66
C TRP A 551 11.84 -15.63 23.48
N GLU A 552 11.75 -16.06 22.23
CA GLU A 552 11.92 -17.44 21.74
C GLU A 552 13.19 -17.50 20.88
N LEU A 553 13.77 -18.71 20.74
CA LEU A 553 14.98 -18.94 19.96
C LEU A 553 14.83 -20.16 19.06
N TYR A 554 15.19 -20.01 17.79
CA TYR A 554 15.10 -21.06 16.78
C TYR A 554 16.40 -21.20 15.99
N ASN A 555 16.76 -22.45 15.65
CA ASN A 555 17.75 -22.74 14.62
C ASN A 555 17.00 -23.06 13.32
N ILE A 556 16.80 -22.04 12.47
CA ILE A 556 15.97 -22.17 11.25
C ILE A 556 16.64 -23.01 10.15
N ASN A 557 17.93 -23.34 10.25
CA ASN A 557 18.56 -24.33 9.38
C ASN A 557 18.06 -25.76 9.65
N GLU A 558 17.66 -26.05 10.89
CA GLU A 558 17.19 -27.36 11.34
C GLU A 558 15.66 -27.37 11.56
N ASP A 559 15.11 -26.25 11.99
CA ASP A 559 13.71 -26.03 12.31
C ASP A 559 13.16 -24.84 11.50
N TRP A 560 13.01 -25.07 10.20
CA TRP A 560 12.62 -24.06 9.22
C TRP A 560 11.28 -23.37 9.52
N ASN A 561 10.41 -24.05 10.30
CA ASN A 561 9.05 -23.61 10.63
C ASN A 561 8.90 -23.12 12.06
N GLU A 562 9.99 -22.97 12.82
CA GLU A 562 9.97 -22.43 14.18
C GLU A 562 9.06 -23.21 15.14
N ILE A 563 9.15 -24.55 15.17
CA ILE A 563 8.32 -25.41 16.01
C ILE A 563 8.94 -25.56 17.41
N ASN A 564 10.28 -25.62 17.50
CA ASN A 564 11.01 -25.99 18.70
C ASN A 564 11.73 -24.79 19.30
N ASP A 565 11.14 -24.18 20.33
CA ASP A 565 11.79 -23.10 21.08
C ASP A 565 13.03 -23.63 21.84
N LEU A 566 14.19 -23.14 21.49
CA LEU A 566 15.50 -23.49 22.05
C LEU A 566 15.99 -22.47 23.11
N ALA A 567 15.21 -21.48 23.49
CA ALA A 567 15.63 -20.41 24.41
C ALA A 567 16.17 -20.94 25.74
N ALA A 568 15.50 -21.92 26.33
CA ALA A 568 15.93 -22.55 27.60
C ALA A 568 17.20 -23.41 27.44
N LYS A 569 17.47 -23.96 26.23
CA LYS A 569 18.64 -24.80 25.95
C LYS A 569 19.88 -24.01 25.60
N HIS A 570 19.71 -22.80 25.03
CA HIS A 570 20.79 -21.96 24.55
C HIS A 570 20.66 -20.50 25.05
N PRO A 571 20.62 -20.24 26.37
CA PRO A 571 20.37 -18.91 26.93
C PRO A 571 21.44 -17.90 26.52
N GLU A 572 22.71 -18.29 26.42
CA GLU A 572 23.81 -17.41 26.00
C GLU A 572 23.64 -16.96 24.54
N LYS A 573 23.19 -17.85 23.65
CA LYS A 573 22.90 -17.54 22.26
C LYS A 573 21.74 -16.55 22.17
N LEU A 574 20.68 -16.78 22.97
CA LEU A 574 19.54 -15.88 23.03
C LEU A 574 19.95 -14.47 23.46
N GLU A 575 20.74 -14.34 24.55
CA GLU A 575 21.19 -13.03 25.03
C GLU A 575 22.10 -12.33 24.00
N ALA A 576 22.97 -13.07 23.32
CA ALA A 576 23.79 -12.50 22.24
C ALA A 576 22.93 -11.96 21.09
N LEU A 577 21.88 -12.66 20.69
CA LEU A 577 20.98 -12.22 19.63
C LEU A 577 20.09 -11.02 20.07
N LYS A 578 19.63 -11.00 21.30
CA LYS A 578 18.91 -9.84 21.85
C LYS A 578 19.78 -8.59 21.82
N LYS A 579 21.03 -8.72 22.26
CA LYS A 579 22.01 -7.60 22.19
C LYS A 579 22.23 -7.15 20.74
N LEU A 580 22.35 -8.10 19.80
CA LEU A 580 22.49 -7.78 18.39
C LEU A 580 21.25 -7.07 17.85
N PHE A 581 20.04 -7.46 18.29
CA PHE A 581 18.81 -6.74 17.92
C PHE A 581 18.88 -5.28 18.40
N ASP A 582 19.30 -5.03 19.64
CA ASP A 582 19.41 -3.67 20.17
C ASP A 582 20.41 -2.82 19.38
N GLU A 583 21.57 -3.38 19.01
CA GLU A 583 22.59 -2.73 18.18
C GLU A 583 22.02 -2.34 16.78
N GLU A 584 21.30 -3.27 16.13
CA GLU A 584 20.66 -3.01 14.84
C GLU A 584 19.49 -2.01 14.98
N ALA A 585 18.76 -2.08 16.09
CA ALA A 585 17.64 -1.18 16.37
C ALA A 585 18.10 0.27 16.55
N GLU A 586 19.18 0.50 17.24
CA GLU A 586 19.81 1.82 17.37
C GLU A 586 20.33 2.31 16.01
N LYS A 587 21.07 1.47 15.30
CA LYS A 587 21.69 1.80 14.01
C LYS A 587 20.65 2.21 12.96
N TYR A 588 19.49 1.55 12.91
CA TYR A 588 18.47 1.74 11.89
C TYR A 588 17.25 2.52 12.37
N GLN A 589 17.29 3.14 13.56
CA GLN A 589 16.24 4.01 14.07
C GLN A 589 14.92 3.26 14.38
N VAL A 590 15.02 2.01 14.83
CA VAL A 590 13.86 1.20 15.26
C VAL A 590 13.25 1.73 16.55
N TYR A 591 14.07 2.32 17.41
CA TYR A 591 13.57 2.93 18.65
C TYR A 591 12.97 4.32 18.41
N PRO A 592 11.89 4.68 19.15
CA PRO A 592 11.24 3.90 20.23
C PRO A 592 10.32 2.80 19.71
N LEU A 593 10.29 1.65 20.39
CA LEU A 593 9.26 0.65 20.15
C LEU A 593 7.88 1.23 20.47
N LYS A 594 6.88 0.86 19.72
CA LYS A 594 5.52 1.37 19.92
C LYS A 594 4.46 0.27 19.82
N ASN A 595 3.45 0.37 20.64
CA ASN A 595 2.22 -0.37 20.44
C ASN A 595 1.52 0.09 19.16
N PHE A 596 0.69 -0.74 18.56
CA PHE A 596 0.12 -0.56 17.22
C PHE A 596 -0.35 0.87 16.89
N ARG A 597 -1.16 1.47 17.74
CA ARG A 597 -1.71 2.82 17.54
C ARG A 597 -1.07 3.90 18.43
N ALA A 598 -0.08 3.56 19.23
CA ALA A 598 0.57 4.51 20.11
C ALA A 598 1.31 5.60 19.33
N GLY A 599 1.25 6.83 19.85
CA GLY A 599 1.93 7.99 19.24
C GLY A 599 1.25 8.57 18.00
N LEU A 600 0.12 8.01 17.54
CA LEU A 600 -0.61 8.58 16.41
C LEU A 600 -1.17 9.95 16.79
N THR A 601 -0.86 10.95 15.97
CA THR A 601 -1.52 12.25 16.05
C THR A 601 -2.66 12.23 15.03
N PRO A 602 -3.92 12.36 15.45
CA PRO A 602 -5.03 12.50 14.53
C PRO A 602 -4.76 13.68 13.58
N PRO A 603 -5.13 13.60 12.31
CA PRO A 603 -5.06 14.76 11.44
C PRO A 603 -5.89 15.91 12.06
N PRO A 604 -5.41 17.16 11.94
CA PRO A 604 -6.11 18.30 12.52
C PRO A 604 -7.50 18.39 11.88
N ILE A 605 -8.54 18.37 12.73
CA ILE A 605 -9.91 18.63 12.30
C ILE A 605 -9.99 20.12 11.99
N ARG A 606 -10.33 20.46 10.75
CA ARG A 606 -10.58 21.86 10.36
C ARG A 606 -11.97 22.24 10.87
N PRO A 607 -12.09 23.30 11.68
CA PRO A 607 -13.40 23.73 12.18
C PRO A 607 -14.37 24.01 11.03
N LYS A 608 -13.86 24.55 9.95
CA LYS A 608 -14.63 24.86 8.75
C LYS A 608 -13.88 24.46 7.50
N THR A 609 -14.55 23.71 6.63
CA THR A 609 -14.03 23.33 5.31
C THR A 609 -14.97 23.91 4.26
N VAL A 610 -14.42 24.68 3.32
CA VAL A 610 -15.17 25.24 2.17
C VAL A 610 -14.77 24.45 0.92
N ILE A 611 -15.76 23.99 0.19
CA ILE A 611 -15.60 23.17 -1.01
C ILE A 611 -16.37 23.86 -2.14
N TYR A 612 -15.75 23.99 -3.29
CA TYR A 612 -16.29 24.70 -4.45
C TYR A 612 -16.85 23.72 -5.50
N GLU A 613 -17.65 24.22 -6.42
CA GLU A 613 -18.19 23.47 -7.56
C GLU A 613 -17.06 22.78 -8.36
N GLY A 614 -17.31 21.58 -8.82
CA GLY A 614 -16.34 20.80 -9.60
C GLY A 614 -15.22 20.16 -8.76
N THR A 615 -15.22 20.38 -7.43
CA THR A 615 -14.22 19.76 -6.57
C THR A 615 -14.43 18.24 -6.47
N THR A 616 -13.37 17.49 -6.70
CA THR A 616 -13.27 16.07 -6.40
C THR A 616 -12.14 15.87 -5.39
N ILE A 617 -12.49 15.50 -4.17
CA ILE A 617 -11.53 15.20 -3.12
C ILE A 617 -11.48 13.68 -2.99
N LYS A 618 -10.45 13.05 -3.55
CA LYS A 618 -10.23 11.60 -3.39
C LYS A 618 -9.61 11.25 -2.03
N THR A 619 -9.32 12.24 -1.19
CA THR A 619 -8.93 12.04 0.20
C THR A 619 -10.11 12.24 1.12
N ARG A 620 -10.14 11.54 2.25
CA ARG A 620 -11.20 11.67 3.25
C ARG A 620 -11.30 13.11 3.73
N VAL A 621 -12.49 13.69 3.71
CA VAL A 621 -12.80 14.87 4.52
C VAL A 621 -12.95 14.37 5.96
N TYR A 622 -12.03 14.75 6.83
CA TYR A 622 -12.08 14.36 8.23
C TYR A 622 -13.24 15.09 8.93
N ILE A 623 -14.24 14.32 9.32
CA ILE A 623 -15.40 14.79 10.08
C ILE A 623 -15.31 14.19 11.46
N GLY A 624 -15.34 15.04 12.51
CA GLY A 624 -15.30 14.62 13.91
C GLY A 624 -16.55 13.87 14.34
N LYS A 625 -16.53 13.31 15.54
CA LYS A 625 -17.64 12.55 16.12
C LYS A 625 -18.76 13.42 16.72
N GLY A 626 -18.56 14.73 16.87
CA GLY A 626 -19.52 15.67 17.45
C GLY A 626 -20.49 16.27 16.42
N PRO A 627 -21.27 17.28 16.79
CA PRO A 627 -22.19 17.96 15.90
C PRO A 627 -21.50 18.57 14.68
N VAL A 628 -22.10 18.39 13.51
CA VAL A 628 -21.59 18.90 12.23
C VAL A 628 -22.74 19.46 11.41
N ASP A 629 -22.51 20.60 10.78
CA ASP A 629 -23.42 21.17 9.80
C ASP A 629 -22.78 21.07 8.39
N ILE A 630 -23.57 20.64 7.42
CA ILE A 630 -23.19 20.68 6.01
C ILE A 630 -24.16 21.62 5.30
N THR A 631 -23.66 22.75 4.81
CA THR A 631 -24.46 23.76 4.12
C THR A 631 -24.05 23.83 2.66
N ALA A 632 -25.00 23.71 1.73
CA ALA A 632 -24.81 23.91 0.30
C ALA A 632 -25.59 25.10 -0.20
N GLU A 633 -24.93 26.03 -0.88
CA GLU A 633 -25.57 27.10 -1.67
C GLU A 633 -25.70 26.60 -3.11
N ILE A 634 -26.94 26.44 -3.58
CA ILE A 634 -27.23 25.89 -4.89
C ILE A 634 -28.14 26.83 -5.70
N GLU A 635 -28.04 26.71 -7.01
CA GLU A 635 -28.97 27.38 -7.95
C GLU A 635 -29.62 26.32 -8.82
N VAL A 636 -30.94 26.24 -8.77
CA VAL A 636 -31.73 25.20 -9.42
C VAL A 636 -32.66 25.77 -10.48
N GLY A 637 -32.78 25.09 -11.60
CA GLY A 637 -33.76 25.36 -12.62
C GLY A 637 -35.13 24.70 -12.37
N LYS A 638 -36.08 24.87 -13.28
CA LYS A 638 -37.42 24.30 -13.19
C LYS A 638 -37.48 22.76 -13.08
N HIS A 639 -36.51 22.10 -13.66
CA HIS A 639 -36.40 20.61 -13.65
C HIS A 639 -35.01 20.20 -13.09
N ALA A 640 -34.76 20.60 -11.84
CA ALA A 640 -33.50 20.31 -11.20
C ALA A 640 -33.41 18.82 -10.84
N GLU A 641 -32.31 18.19 -11.26
CA GLU A 641 -31.94 16.81 -10.93
C GLU A 641 -30.43 16.67 -10.80
N GLY A 642 -29.99 15.68 -10.02
CA GLY A 642 -28.60 15.32 -9.89
C GLY A 642 -28.04 15.46 -8.48
N VAL A 643 -26.81 15.01 -8.30
CA VAL A 643 -26.11 14.97 -7.02
C VAL A 643 -25.47 16.30 -6.70
N ILE A 644 -25.83 16.89 -5.55
CA ILE A 644 -25.22 18.09 -4.99
C ILE A 644 -23.85 17.74 -4.40
N PHE A 645 -23.77 16.70 -3.56
CA PHE A 645 -22.52 16.09 -3.14
C PHE A 645 -22.74 14.61 -2.85
N ALA A 646 -21.66 13.84 -3.00
CA ALA A 646 -21.55 12.46 -2.54
C ALA A 646 -20.26 12.28 -1.73
N ASN A 647 -20.31 11.39 -0.74
CA ASN A 647 -19.16 10.99 0.08
C ASN A 647 -19.20 9.48 0.24
N GLY A 648 -18.24 8.77 -0.35
CA GLY A 648 -18.25 7.33 -0.41
C GLY A 648 -18.92 6.79 -1.65
N GLY A 649 -19.35 5.53 -1.62
CA GLY A 649 -19.89 4.82 -2.78
C GLY A 649 -20.85 3.69 -2.40
N LEU A 650 -20.95 2.70 -3.28
CA LEU A 650 -21.91 1.61 -3.20
C LEU A 650 -21.82 0.80 -1.89
N LEU A 651 -20.62 0.61 -1.37
CA LEU A 651 -20.35 -0.16 -0.15
C LEU A 651 -20.54 0.65 1.15
N GLY A 652 -20.84 1.93 1.02
CA GLY A 652 -21.13 2.81 2.15
C GLY A 652 -20.81 4.25 1.82
N GLY A 653 -21.67 5.17 2.27
CA GLY A 653 -21.50 6.58 2.01
C GLY A 653 -22.74 7.39 2.27
N SER A 654 -22.71 8.64 1.82
CA SER A 654 -23.85 9.54 1.88
C SER A 654 -23.96 10.38 0.59
N SER A 655 -25.17 10.68 0.20
CA SER A 655 -25.43 11.51 -0.98
C SER A 655 -26.56 12.50 -0.72
N LEU A 656 -26.33 13.76 -1.08
CA LEU A 656 -27.38 14.79 -1.14
C LEU A 656 -27.69 15.04 -2.62
N TYR A 657 -28.89 14.74 -3.05
CA TYR A 657 -29.26 14.80 -4.46
C TYR A 657 -30.69 15.31 -4.66
N ILE A 658 -30.99 15.77 -5.86
CA ILE A 658 -32.32 16.17 -6.29
C ILE A 658 -32.85 15.14 -7.29
N LYS A 659 -34.05 14.62 -7.02
CA LYS A 659 -34.80 13.72 -7.91
C LYS A 659 -36.26 14.10 -7.89
N GLN A 660 -36.90 14.18 -9.06
CA GLN A 660 -38.30 14.61 -9.18
C GLN A 660 -38.57 15.97 -8.46
N ASN A 661 -37.63 16.88 -8.59
CA ASN A 661 -37.66 18.23 -7.99
C ASN A 661 -37.71 18.25 -6.44
N LYS A 662 -37.48 17.12 -5.77
CA LYS A 662 -37.36 17.00 -4.32
C LYS A 662 -35.93 16.73 -3.92
N LEU A 663 -35.57 17.27 -2.77
CA LEU A 663 -34.27 17.03 -2.15
C LEU A 663 -34.29 15.74 -1.38
N HIS A 664 -33.28 14.92 -1.59
CA HIS A 664 -33.06 13.66 -0.89
C HIS A 664 -31.67 13.69 -0.25
N TYR A 665 -31.61 13.32 1.00
CA TYR A 665 -30.32 12.97 1.65
C TYR A 665 -30.35 11.50 2.03
N LEU A 666 -29.40 10.74 1.49
CA LEU A 666 -29.30 9.31 1.68
C LEU A 666 -28.04 8.97 2.45
N LEU A 667 -28.18 8.10 3.44
CA LEU A 667 -27.10 7.45 4.16
C LEU A 667 -27.11 5.96 3.85
N ASN A 668 -25.98 5.43 3.43
CA ASN A 668 -25.74 4.03 3.15
C ASN A 668 -24.64 3.52 4.10
N ASP A 669 -24.94 2.58 4.98
CA ASP A 669 -23.95 1.96 5.88
C ASP A 669 -23.41 0.62 5.32
N GLY A 670 -23.66 0.35 4.04
CA GLY A 670 -23.32 -0.90 3.38
C GLY A 670 -24.31 -2.04 3.61
N LEU A 671 -25.23 -1.88 4.57
CA LEU A 671 -26.28 -2.86 4.91
C LEU A 671 -27.68 -2.28 4.76
N LYS A 672 -27.86 -1.06 5.19
CA LYS A 672 -29.12 -0.34 5.21
C LYS A 672 -28.97 1.04 4.61
N GLN A 673 -30.01 1.49 3.97
CA GLN A 673 -30.12 2.87 3.50
C GLN A 673 -31.19 3.61 4.31
N VAL A 674 -30.86 4.82 4.72
CA VAL A 674 -31.78 5.77 5.37
C VAL A 674 -31.91 6.97 4.44
N VAL A 675 -33.12 7.31 4.03
CA VAL A 675 -33.38 8.41 3.11
C VAL A 675 -34.27 9.44 3.77
N LEU A 676 -33.81 10.69 3.82
CA LEU A 676 -34.60 11.85 4.19
C LEU A 676 -35.05 12.55 2.89
N THR A 677 -36.35 12.75 2.72
CA THR A 677 -36.89 13.45 1.55
C THR A 677 -37.58 14.73 1.98
N SER A 678 -37.29 15.83 1.28
CA SER A 678 -37.96 17.11 1.56
C SER A 678 -39.46 17.02 1.35
N SER A 679 -40.23 17.62 2.27
CA SER A 679 -41.71 17.65 2.23
C SER A 679 -42.23 18.42 1.02
N LYS A 680 -41.49 19.41 0.54
CA LYS A 680 -41.84 20.30 -0.58
C LYS A 680 -40.78 20.24 -1.66
N PRO A 681 -41.13 20.51 -2.93
CA PRO A 681 -40.16 20.74 -4.01
C PRO A 681 -39.28 21.96 -3.71
N LEU A 682 -38.09 22.00 -4.29
CA LEU A 682 -37.24 23.20 -4.28
C LEU A 682 -37.85 24.29 -5.15
N LYS A 683 -37.69 25.52 -4.72
CA LYS A 683 -38.05 26.72 -5.55
C LYS A 683 -36.98 26.94 -6.61
N GLU A 684 -37.42 27.36 -7.81
CA GLU A 684 -36.49 27.78 -8.87
C GLU A 684 -35.61 28.93 -8.38
N GLY A 685 -34.35 28.97 -8.82
CA GLY A 685 -33.36 29.95 -8.43
C GLY A 685 -32.47 29.53 -7.27
N LYS A 686 -32.04 30.49 -6.48
CA LYS A 686 -31.07 30.27 -5.37
C LYS A 686 -31.76 29.60 -4.16
N ASN A 687 -31.12 28.56 -3.64
CA ASN A 687 -31.53 27.87 -2.41
C ASN A 687 -30.32 27.61 -1.52
N THR A 688 -30.55 27.66 -0.21
CA THR A 688 -29.59 27.18 0.81
C THR A 688 -30.11 25.89 1.41
N VAL A 689 -29.36 24.82 1.28
CA VAL A 689 -29.67 23.52 1.87
C VAL A 689 -28.71 23.28 3.02
N ARG A 690 -29.24 22.88 4.18
CA ARG A 690 -28.41 22.60 5.36
C ARG A 690 -28.80 21.24 5.98
N LEU A 691 -27.81 20.45 6.27
CA LEU A 691 -27.89 19.22 7.04
C LEU A 691 -27.27 19.48 8.42
N GLU A 692 -28.06 19.29 9.48
CA GLU A 692 -27.59 19.44 10.87
C GLU A 692 -27.52 18.07 11.53
N PHE A 693 -26.32 17.67 11.91
CA PHE A 693 -26.07 16.46 12.69
C PHE A 693 -25.90 16.85 14.15
N GLY A 694 -26.99 16.80 14.90
CA GLY A 694 -27.03 17.20 16.30
C GLY A 694 -26.45 16.14 17.27
N ALA A 695 -26.11 16.58 18.48
CA ALA A 695 -25.52 15.76 19.56
C ALA A 695 -26.38 14.54 19.97
N ALA A 696 -27.68 14.59 19.79
CA ALA A 696 -28.63 13.50 20.12
C ALA A 696 -28.80 12.46 19.01
N GLN A 697 -27.84 12.34 18.08
CA GLN A 697 -27.95 11.50 16.87
C GLN A 697 -29.23 11.81 16.06
N LYS A 698 -29.51 13.08 15.92
CA LYS A 698 -30.65 13.59 15.17
C LYS A 698 -30.14 14.34 13.95
N LEU A 699 -30.63 13.94 12.78
CA LEU A 699 -30.36 14.58 11.50
C LEU A 699 -31.54 15.43 11.08
N THR A 700 -31.30 16.72 10.83
CA THR A 700 -32.30 17.66 10.32
C THR A 700 -31.90 18.18 8.94
N LEU A 701 -32.81 18.15 8.01
CA LEU A 701 -32.68 18.75 6.69
C LEU A 701 -33.46 20.06 6.66
N LEU A 702 -32.79 21.15 6.36
CA LEU A 702 -33.38 22.48 6.21
C LEU A 702 -33.21 22.97 4.76
N VAL A 703 -34.22 23.69 4.27
CA VAL A 703 -34.20 24.39 3.00
C VAL A 703 -34.57 25.85 3.23
N ASN A 704 -33.69 26.79 2.91
CA ASN A 704 -33.87 28.23 3.13
C ASN A 704 -34.23 28.57 4.60
N GLY A 705 -33.67 27.82 5.54
CA GLY A 705 -33.90 27.97 6.98
C GLY A 705 -35.16 27.27 7.51
N GLU A 706 -36.03 26.75 6.66
CA GLU A 706 -37.20 25.99 7.08
C GLU A 706 -36.91 24.47 7.16
N LYS A 707 -37.44 23.82 8.20
CA LYS A 707 -37.30 22.35 8.35
C LYS A 707 -38.07 21.63 7.25
N ALA A 708 -37.34 20.89 6.43
CA ALA A 708 -37.86 20.11 5.32
C ALA A 708 -38.06 18.63 5.63
N ALA A 709 -37.18 18.05 6.45
CA ALA A 709 -37.27 16.67 6.94
C ALA A 709 -36.44 16.49 8.23
N GLU A 710 -36.70 15.39 8.97
CA GLU A 710 -35.97 15.07 10.20
C GLU A 710 -35.95 13.55 10.43
N GLN A 711 -34.84 13.04 10.96
CA GLN A 711 -34.67 11.62 11.30
C GLN A 711 -33.86 11.48 12.60
N ALA A 712 -34.40 10.72 13.56
CA ALA A 712 -33.70 10.32 14.77
C ALA A 712 -32.84 9.06 14.55
N GLY A 713 -31.85 8.83 15.41
CA GLY A 713 -30.97 7.66 15.37
C GLY A 713 -29.88 7.71 14.31
N VAL A 714 -29.64 8.88 13.70
CA VAL A 714 -28.62 9.10 12.67
C VAL A 714 -27.52 9.99 13.22
N GLY A 715 -26.32 9.44 13.40
CA GLY A 715 -25.15 10.17 13.92
C GLY A 715 -24.07 10.39 12.85
N THR A 716 -23.08 11.21 13.20
CA THR A 716 -21.94 11.56 12.35
C THR A 716 -21.04 10.37 11.98
N LYS A 717 -21.16 9.21 12.66
CA LYS A 717 -20.45 7.99 12.31
C LYS A 717 -20.65 7.56 10.84
N TYR A 718 -21.79 7.92 10.24
CA TYR A 718 -22.10 7.65 8.84
C TYR A 718 -21.39 8.59 7.86
N LEU A 719 -20.93 9.75 8.32
CA LEU A 719 -20.14 10.67 7.50
C LEU A 719 -18.68 10.24 7.39
N ALA A 720 -18.20 9.45 8.35
CA ALA A 720 -16.86 8.88 8.38
C ALA A 720 -16.77 7.55 7.62
N SER A 721 -17.76 7.23 6.79
CA SER A 721 -17.88 5.98 6.06
C SER A 721 -16.58 5.59 5.34
N ALA A 722 -16.24 4.32 5.46
CA ALA A 722 -15.00 3.71 5.02
C ALA A 722 -14.92 3.45 3.52
N SER A 723 -15.84 3.97 2.72
CA SER A 723 -15.76 3.83 1.28
C SER A 723 -14.53 4.54 0.72
N SER A 724 -13.85 3.87 -0.16
CA SER A 724 -12.66 4.37 -0.84
C SER A 724 -12.93 5.50 -1.84
N ASP A 725 -14.20 5.82 -2.15
CA ASP A 725 -14.55 6.67 -3.30
C ASP A 725 -14.36 8.17 -3.08
N GLY A 726 -14.08 8.61 -1.85
CA GLY A 726 -13.80 10.00 -1.55
C GLY A 726 -15.05 10.88 -1.50
N PHE A 727 -14.86 12.20 -1.69
CA PHE A 727 -15.89 13.23 -1.63
C PHE A 727 -15.97 13.97 -2.96
N SER A 728 -17.16 14.12 -3.52
CA SER A 728 -17.39 14.81 -4.78
C SER A 728 -18.55 15.82 -4.69
N VAL A 729 -18.50 16.88 -5.48
CA VAL A 729 -19.51 17.93 -5.54
C VAL A 729 -19.99 18.09 -6.98
N GLY A 730 -21.31 18.13 -7.16
CA GLY A 730 -21.95 18.26 -8.45
C GLY A 730 -22.17 16.94 -9.20
N LYS A 731 -21.64 15.84 -8.69
CA LYS A 731 -21.84 14.48 -9.23
C LYS A 731 -21.41 13.43 -8.21
N ASP A 732 -21.83 12.19 -8.40
CA ASP A 732 -21.33 11.03 -7.65
C ASP A 732 -20.27 10.29 -8.50
N LEU A 733 -19.06 10.16 -7.98
CA LEU A 733 -17.92 9.63 -8.72
C LEU A 733 -17.64 8.16 -8.37
N ASN A 734 -17.05 7.44 -9.30
CA ASN A 734 -16.66 6.04 -9.25
C ASN A 734 -17.87 5.10 -9.08
N SER A 735 -18.25 4.72 -7.86
CA SER A 735 -19.44 3.91 -7.61
C SER A 735 -20.56 4.76 -6.98
N PRO A 736 -21.80 4.65 -7.47
CA PRO A 736 -22.89 5.44 -6.90
C PRO A 736 -23.19 5.00 -5.47
N VAL A 737 -23.41 5.98 -4.56
CA VAL A 737 -23.75 5.69 -3.14
C VAL A 737 -25.07 4.89 -3.05
N THR A 738 -25.93 4.97 -4.05
CA THR A 738 -27.23 4.32 -4.08
C THR A 738 -27.61 3.86 -5.49
N LYS A 739 -28.51 2.88 -5.55
CA LYS A 739 -29.17 2.48 -6.80
C LYS A 739 -30.38 3.36 -7.18
N ASP A 740 -30.71 4.35 -6.37
CA ASP A 740 -31.84 5.25 -6.62
C ASP A 740 -31.62 6.16 -7.83
N TYR A 741 -30.35 6.37 -8.22
CA TYR A 741 -29.98 7.08 -9.44
C TYR A 741 -28.87 6.33 -10.21
N PRO A 742 -28.82 6.50 -11.54
CA PRO A 742 -27.83 5.81 -12.37
C PRO A 742 -26.49 6.58 -12.42
N GLY A 743 -25.39 5.86 -12.44
CA GLY A 743 -24.04 6.38 -12.72
C GLY A 743 -23.67 7.59 -11.86
N THR A 744 -23.05 8.58 -12.45
CA THR A 744 -22.59 9.79 -11.77
C THR A 744 -23.71 10.77 -11.42
N PHE A 745 -24.88 10.65 -12.03
CA PHE A 745 -26.05 11.50 -11.83
C PHE A 745 -25.70 12.98 -11.66
N ALA A 746 -24.99 13.53 -12.65
CA ALA A 746 -24.48 14.89 -12.61
C ALA A 746 -25.60 15.92 -12.37
N PHE A 747 -25.36 16.88 -11.49
CA PHE A 747 -26.29 17.92 -11.15
C PHE A 747 -26.44 18.91 -12.33
N ASN A 748 -27.69 19.11 -12.79
CA ASN A 748 -27.99 20.03 -13.88
C ASN A 748 -28.20 21.49 -13.46
N GLY A 749 -28.01 21.79 -12.16
CA GLY A 749 -27.95 23.12 -11.60
C GLY A 749 -26.50 23.57 -11.33
N LYS A 750 -26.31 24.47 -10.36
CA LYS A 750 -24.99 24.95 -9.92
C LYS A 750 -24.85 24.76 -8.42
N VAL A 751 -23.72 24.26 -7.95
CA VAL A 751 -23.32 24.25 -6.55
C VAL A 751 -22.30 25.37 -6.36
N LYS A 752 -22.73 26.52 -5.85
CA LYS A 752 -21.85 27.68 -5.69
C LYS A 752 -20.74 27.39 -4.67
N LEU A 753 -21.11 26.87 -3.52
CA LEU A 753 -20.18 26.41 -2.49
C LEU A 753 -20.87 25.41 -1.56
N LEU A 754 -20.05 24.59 -0.91
CA LEU A 754 -20.44 23.69 0.17
C LEU A 754 -19.55 23.95 1.38
N VAL A 755 -20.16 24.09 2.56
CA VAL A 755 -19.45 24.34 3.81
C VAL A 755 -19.72 23.20 4.77
N ILE A 756 -18.67 22.58 5.28
CA ILE A 756 -18.71 21.63 6.39
C ILE A 756 -18.22 22.40 7.62
N ASP A 757 -19.10 22.61 8.60
CA ASP A 757 -18.84 23.32 9.85
C ASP A 757 -18.87 22.33 11.01
N GLN A 758 -17.74 22.17 11.69
CA GLN A 758 -17.59 21.29 12.84
C GLN A 758 -17.58 22.10 14.12
N HIS A 759 -18.62 21.97 14.93
CA HIS A 759 -18.79 22.76 16.15
C HIS A 759 -17.67 22.53 17.17
N GLU A 760 -17.37 23.54 18.00
CA GLU A 760 -16.23 23.57 18.94
C GLU A 760 -16.21 22.41 19.95
N GLU A 761 -17.35 21.86 20.34
CA GLU A 761 -17.43 20.64 21.19
C GLU A 761 -16.66 19.45 20.62
N ASN A 762 -16.40 19.44 19.32
CA ASN A 762 -15.55 18.44 18.66
C ASN A 762 -14.06 18.65 18.94
N GLN A 763 -13.63 19.86 19.26
CA GLN A 763 -12.22 20.23 19.45
C GLN A 763 -11.74 19.93 20.87
N GLU A 764 -12.56 20.19 21.88
CA GLU A 764 -12.20 19.95 23.29
C GLU A 764 -12.07 18.46 23.63
N LYS A 765 -12.95 17.60 23.10
CA LYS A 765 -12.88 16.15 23.36
C LYS A 765 -11.65 15.48 22.74
N VAL A 766 -11.14 16.00 21.65
CA VAL A 766 -9.86 15.52 21.06
C VAL A 766 -8.68 16.03 21.88
N GLY A 767 -8.75 17.24 22.42
CA GLY A 767 -7.75 17.82 23.31
C GLY A 767 -7.69 17.16 24.70
N LEU A 768 -8.82 16.72 25.24
CA LEU A 768 -8.90 16.00 26.52
C LEU A 768 -8.34 14.59 26.43
N LEU A 769 -8.59 13.87 25.33
CA LEU A 769 -7.96 12.57 25.05
C LEU A 769 -6.43 12.65 24.86
N GLN A 770 -5.90 13.87 24.61
CA GLN A 770 -4.46 14.13 24.55
C GLN A 770 -3.87 14.52 25.92
N LYS A 771 -4.68 15.02 26.87
CA LYS A 771 -4.23 15.44 28.21
C LYS A 771 -4.33 14.35 29.29
N GLU A 772 -5.08 13.29 29.03
CA GLU A 772 -5.21 12.12 29.94
C GLU A 772 -4.27 10.96 29.58
N LYS A 773 -3.29 11.23 28.76
CA LYS A 773 -2.15 10.36 28.42
C LYS A 773 -0.85 11.09 28.72
#